data_e065083fa63dc5b176e6d1aaa5ea32d3
#
_entry.id   e065083fa63dc5b176e6d1aaa5ea32d3
#
_cell.length_a   1.000
_cell.length_b   1.000
_cell.length_c   1.000
_cell.angle_alpha   90.00
_cell.angle_beta   90.00
_cell.angle_gamma   90.00
#
_symmetry.space_group_name_H-M   'P 1'
#
loop_
_entity.id
_entity.type
_entity.pdbx_description
1 polymer ?
#
loop_
_entity_poly.entity_id
_entity_poly.type
_entity_poly.pdbx_seq_one_letter_code
_entity_poly.pdbx_strand_id
1 'polypeptide(L)'
;MKHKDGLDIAALLLLLLVAIAAMVVPVALTQPALLAVPAVLVLIALCVVLYQRRRLRAFLARQLCSTDFENSRIQYSLANLPIPTVLVNDGRILWYNQYFRQDVLNDYDAVTRPVNRVLPELDLAVCSRPHGQDLKVGERRFTAYAGSAKGSRGASLVYLINDTLYKETLDEYNESRPACLIIVIDSYDELFDDMKDSEQAKELEAINSLLEKYIGRSTGFLRKVTNSRYIAVVEERDVRWMLAERFDILDKVRALHPGGLTTLSIGVGHGGKTLQECHQMARESIDIALGRGGDQAAVKTVDGFEFYGGISHGVEKRSHVRSRIIANALCDLIKRSDSVIIMGHRMSDLDAVGSAIGVLRICKMCDVPAVIAINSEATLAGPLLKTFLDAGEGHDFIAPDQTLDVITPNTLLIVVDTYQKRLLESQQIYEKCKRVVVIDHHRMAVGHIDNPTLIYHEPYASSASELVCELLQFMPKENNITPLEAQALLAGIMLDTRSFALHVGVRTFEAAAWLRSRGAQTADTKLLFNTSKEEYEARAHIVEAAYIYKGCAIALSDELEAGMNVVLPMAANDLLTINGVDASFVAVAKNDGVNISARSMGALNVQVILEPLGGGGHLMMAGAQLQNCTLQDAEHRIREQIDLYRAAQAKNAAQ
;
A
#
# COMPACT_ATOMS: atom_id res chain seq x y z
N MET A 1 -66.49 -20.52 -7.00
CA MET A 1 -66.70 -21.41 -5.85
C MET A 1 -65.85 -21.15 -4.61
N LYS A 2 -65.06 -20.01 -4.50
CA LYS A 2 -64.12 -19.78 -3.41
C LYS A 2 -64.63 -18.90 -2.24
N HIS A 3 -65.91 -18.52 -2.23
CA HIS A 3 -66.42 -17.63 -1.16
C HIS A 3 -67.46 -18.31 -0.22
N LYS A 4 -67.97 -19.54 -0.52
CA LYS A 4 -68.93 -20.19 0.34
C LYS A 4 -68.31 -20.96 1.52
N ASP A 5 -67.15 -21.60 1.32
CA ASP A 5 -66.59 -22.49 2.37
C ASP A 5 -65.91 -21.69 3.54
N GLY A 6 -65.52 -20.45 3.33
CA GLY A 6 -64.99 -19.58 4.40
C GLY A 6 -66.09 -19.01 5.32
N LEU A 7 -67.27 -18.79 4.78
CA LEU A 7 -68.44 -18.32 5.56
C LEU A 7 -69.00 -19.42 6.45
N ASP A 8 -69.00 -20.66 5.99
CA ASP A 8 -69.52 -21.80 6.76
C ASP A 8 -68.69 -22.13 8.00
N ILE A 9 -67.34 -22.00 7.89
CA ILE A 9 -66.46 -22.24 9.04
C ILE A 9 -66.58 -21.10 10.04
N ALA A 10 -66.67 -19.83 9.61
CA ALA A 10 -66.84 -18.68 10.49
C ALA A 10 -68.26 -18.72 11.16
N ALA A 11 -69.27 -19.12 10.45
CA ALA A 11 -70.66 -19.33 10.98
C ALA A 11 -70.68 -20.45 12.01
N LEU A 12 -69.99 -21.57 11.75
CA LEU A 12 -69.87 -22.69 12.70
C LEU A 12 -69.08 -22.30 13.97
N LEU A 13 -68.02 -21.52 13.82
CA LEU A 13 -67.28 -20.98 14.95
C LEU A 13 -68.07 -19.97 15.77
N LEU A 14 -68.88 -19.14 15.11
CA LEU A 14 -69.78 -18.18 15.78
C LEU A 14 -70.89 -18.92 16.53
N LEU A 15 -71.50 -19.94 15.94
CA LEU A 15 -72.48 -20.80 16.57
C LEU A 15 -71.93 -21.58 17.78
N LEU A 16 -70.71 -22.08 17.66
CA LEU A 16 -69.98 -22.74 18.75
C LEU A 16 -69.64 -21.76 19.90
N LEU A 17 -69.24 -20.54 19.60
CA LEU A 17 -68.98 -19.47 20.56
C LEU A 17 -70.33 -19.07 21.28
N VAL A 18 -71.43 -18.95 20.56
CA VAL A 18 -72.72 -18.63 21.13
C VAL A 18 -73.19 -19.75 22.03
N ALA A 19 -73.04 -21.01 21.62
CA ALA A 19 -73.42 -22.18 22.41
C ALA A 19 -72.55 -22.30 23.70
N ILE A 20 -71.27 -22.02 23.61
CA ILE A 20 -70.37 -21.99 24.77
C ILE A 20 -70.77 -20.85 25.71
N ALA A 21 -71.01 -19.64 25.20
CA ALA A 21 -71.46 -18.50 26.01
C ALA A 21 -72.83 -18.80 26.70
N ALA A 22 -73.75 -19.43 26.02
CA ALA A 22 -75.04 -19.84 26.60
C ALA A 22 -74.89 -20.91 27.70
N MET A 23 -73.89 -21.75 27.68
CA MET A 23 -73.57 -22.71 28.75
C MET A 23 -72.80 -22.10 29.90
N VAL A 24 -71.84 -21.19 29.62
CA VAL A 24 -70.95 -20.62 30.64
C VAL A 24 -71.63 -19.60 31.53
N VAL A 25 -72.58 -18.81 30.98
CA VAL A 25 -73.26 -17.76 31.74
C VAL A 25 -74.11 -18.29 32.88
N PRO A 26 -75.01 -19.31 32.70
CA PRO A 26 -75.78 -19.88 33.79
C PRO A 26 -74.93 -20.61 34.83
N VAL A 27 -73.86 -21.31 34.43
CA VAL A 27 -72.97 -22.07 35.30
C VAL A 27 -72.09 -21.12 36.14
N ALA A 28 -71.66 -20.01 35.60
CA ALA A 28 -70.92 -19.00 36.31
C ALA A 28 -71.69 -18.31 37.45
N LEU A 29 -73.02 -18.22 37.27
CA LEU A 29 -73.95 -17.61 38.21
C LEU A 29 -74.35 -18.53 39.37
N THR A 30 -74.28 -19.86 39.16
CA THR A 30 -74.84 -20.85 40.14
C THR A 30 -73.76 -21.67 40.85
N GLN A 31 -72.71 -22.05 40.18
CA GLN A 31 -71.61 -22.88 40.75
C GLN A 31 -70.29 -22.63 40.07
N PRO A 32 -69.43 -21.72 40.55
CA PRO A 32 -68.17 -21.33 39.90
C PRO A 32 -67.12 -22.46 39.78
N ALA A 33 -67.22 -23.50 40.61
CA ALA A 33 -66.31 -24.66 40.58
C ALA A 33 -66.51 -25.53 39.30
N LEU A 34 -67.64 -25.44 38.62
CA LEU A 34 -67.95 -26.20 37.38
C LEU A 34 -67.43 -25.49 36.10
N LEU A 35 -66.85 -24.27 36.21
CA LEU A 35 -66.26 -23.55 35.09
C LEU A 35 -65.06 -24.27 34.46
N ALA A 36 -64.46 -25.19 35.14
CA ALA A 36 -63.31 -25.99 34.63
C ALA A 36 -63.76 -26.87 33.42
N VAL A 37 -64.99 -27.35 33.39
CA VAL A 37 -65.48 -28.23 32.30
C VAL A 37 -65.59 -27.48 30.97
N PRO A 38 -66.30 -26.33 30.86
CA PRO A 38 -66.34 -25.57 29.61
C PRO A 38 -64.94 -25.01 29.19
N ALA A 39 -64.06 -24.69 30.13
CA ALA A 39 -62.68 -24.25 29.82
C ALA A 39 -61.88 -25.38 29.14
N VAL A 40 -61.98 -26.61 29.65
CA VAL A 40 -61.35 -27.78 29.05
C VAL A 40 -61.96 -28.07 27.66
N LEU A 41 -63.26 -27.94 27.48
CA LEU A 41 -63.92 -28.14 26.18
C LEU A 41 -63.49 -27.08 25.15
N VAL A 42 -63.32 -25.81 25.55
CA VAL A 42 -62.79 -24.74 24.69
C VAL A 42 -61.35 -25.04 24.30
N LEU A 43 -60.53 -25.51 25.23
CA LEU A 43 -59.15 -25.87 24.95
C LEU A 43 -59.05 -27.04 23.98
N ILE A 44 -59.90 -28.07 24.14
CA ILE A 44 -59.99 -29.21 23.23
C ILE A 44 -60.45 -28.74 21.85
N ALA A 45 -61.51 -27.91 21.78
CA ALA A 45 -61.98 -27.35 20.53
C ALA A 45 -60.92 -26.51 19.80
N LEU A 46 -60.17 -25.69 20.54
CA LEU A 46 -59.07 -24.92 20.01
C LEU A 46 -57.95 -25.83 19.48
N CYS A 47 -57.58 -26.87 20.21
CA CYS A 47 -56.60 -27.87 19.77
C CYS A 47 -57.09 -28.63 18.50
N VAL A 48 -58.33 -28.99 18.41
CA VAL A 48 -58.94 -29.65 17.24
C VAL A 48 -58.95 -28.69 16.04
N VAL A 49 -59.34 -27.44 16.23
CA VAL A 49 -59.30 -26.41 15.16
C VAL A 49 -57.88 -26.15 14.68
N LEU A 50 -56.92 -26.02 15.60
CA LEU A 50 -55.52 -25.84 15.25
C LEU A 50 -54.95 -27.08 14.53
N TYR A 51 -55.32 -28.29 14.98
CA TYR A 51 -54.92 -29.54 14.33
C TYR A 51 -55.53 -29.66 12.92
N GLN A 52 -56.84 -29.39 12.78
CA GLN A 52 -57.51 -29.41 11.47
C GLN A 52 -56.96 -28.33 10.53
N ARG A 53 -56.69 -27.13 11.04
CA ARG A 53 -56.07 -26.05 10.27
C ARG A 53 -54.67 -26.45 9.81
N ARG A 54 -53.88 -27.14 10.64
CA ARG A 54 -52.58 -27.71 10.26
C ARG A 54 -52.74 -28.82 9.22
N ARG A 55 -53.69 -29.71 9.41
CA ARG A 55 -53.98 -30.82 8.51
C ARG A 55 -54.52 -30.33 7.15
N LEU A 56 -55.39 -29.32 7.15
CA LEU A 56 -55.90 -28.69 5.93
C LEU A 56 -54.83 -27.96 5.17
N ARG A 57 -53.94 -27.25 5.86
CA ARG A 57 -52.77 -26.60 5.25
C ARG A 57 -51.80 -27.63 4.66
N ALA A 58 -51.51 -28.70 5.36
CA ALA A 58 -50.70 -29.79 4.88
C ALA A 58 -51.34 -30.53 3.69
N PHE A 59 -52.65 -30.70 3.72
CA PHE A 59 -53.45 -31.31 2.64
C PHE A 59 -53.47 -30.39 1.41
N LEU A 60 -53.80 -29.10 1.56
CA LEU A 60 -53.77 -28.12 0.49
C LEU A 60 -52.36 -27.96 -0.09
N ALA A 61 -51.33 -27.96 0.75
CA ALA A 61 -49.94 -27.94 0.30
C ALA A 61 -49.58 -29.21 -0.49
N ARG A 62 -50.01 -30.40 -0.03
CA ARG A 62 -49.84 -31.66 -0.76
C ARG A 62 -50.63 -31.70 -2.05
N GLN A 63 -51.87 -31.18 -2.08
CA GLN A 63 -52.64 -31.07 -3.32
C GLN A 63 -52.09 -30.06 -4.31
N LEU A 64 -51.51 -28.98 -3.83
CA LEU A 64 -50.74 -28.04 -4.66
C LEU A 64 -49.42 -28.65 -5.18
N CYS A 65 -48.87 -29.61 -4.44
CA CYS A 65 -47.66 -30.37 -4.87
C CYS A 65 -48.00 -31.61 -5.72
N SER A 66 -49.19 -32.21 -5.53
CA SER A 66 -49.64 -33.39 -6.27
C SER A 66 -50.84 -33.07 -7.13
N THR A 67 -50.65 -32.60 -8.36
CA THR A 67 -51.37 -33.17 -9.47
C THR A 67 -52.76 -32.77 -9.89
N ASP A 68 -53.36 -31.75 -9.47
CA ASP A 68 -54.57 -31.38 -10.25
C ASP A 68 -54.32 -30.20 -11.18
N PHE A 69 -53.09 -30.13 -11.67
CA PHE A 69 -52.65 -29.17 -12.67
C PHE A 69 -52.64 -29.72 -14.09
N GLU A 70 -53.45 -30.77 -14.35
CA GLU A 70 -53.54 -31.36 -15.69
C GLU A 70 -54.12 -30.44 -16.76
N ASN A 71 -54.57 -29.25 -16.40
CA ASN A 71 -55.23 -28.35 -17.36
C ASN A 71 -54.55 -27.03 -17.67
N SER A 72 -53.29 -26.75 -17.20
CA SER A 72 -52.59 -25.58 -17.70
C SER A 72 -51.16 -25.92 -18.13
N ARG A 73 -50.88 -25.72 -19.41
CA ARG A 73 -49.57 -25.94 -20.05
C ARG A 73 -48.42 -25.22 -19.33
N ILE A 74 -48.68 -24.12 -18.64
CA ILE A 74 -47.71 -23.33 -17.91
C ILE A 74 -47.24 -24.02 -16.61
N GLN A 75 -48.11 -24.74 -15.94
CA GLN A 75 -47.82 -25.41 -14.67
C GLN A 75 -47.06 -26.71 -14.87
N TYR A 76 -47.32 -27.42 -15.95
CA TYR A 76 -46.53 -28.58 -16.36
C TYR A 76 -45.09 -28.19 -16.69
N SER A 77 -44.87 -26.98 -17.23
CA SER A 77 -43.54 -26.45 -17.54
C SER A 77 -42.71 -26.14 -16.28
N LEU A 78 -43.29 -25.57 -15.22
CA LEU A 78 -42.57 -25.25 -13.98
C LEU A 78 -42.22 -26.48 -13.15
N ALA A 79 -43.10 -27.49 -13.11
CA ALA A 79 -42.84 -28.74 -12.39
C ALA A 79 -41.68 -29.55 -13.02
N ASN A 80 -41.58 -29.51 -14.34
CA ASN A 80 -40.57 -30.23 -15.12
C ASN A 80 -39.39 -29.35 -15.56
N LEU A 81 -39.35 -28.07 -15.14
CA LEU A 81 -38.20 -27.19 -15.40
C LEU A 81 -36.94 -27.78 -14.72
N PRO A 82 -35.85 -28.07 -15.47
CA PRO A 82 -34.64 -28.68 -14.92
C PRO A 82 -33.81 -27.68 -14.11
N ILE A 83 -34.48 -26.84 -13.33
CA ILE A 83 -33.91 -25.84 -12.45
C ILE A 83 -34.57 -25.98 -11.08
N PRO A 84 -33.85 -26.21 -9.99
CA PRO A 84 -34.39 -26.21 -8.64
C PRO A 84 -35.23 -24.98 -8.38
N THR A 85 -36.51 -25.17 -8.13
CA THR A 85 -37.47 -24.07 -7.98
C THR A 85 -38.32 -24.28 -6.75
N VAL A 86 -38.50 -23.23 -5.94
CA VAL A 86 -39.29 -23.26 -4.71
C VAL A 86 -40.21 -22.03 -4.62
N LEU A 87 -41.43 -22.22 -4.22
CA LEU A 87 -42.41 -21.18 -3.92
C LEU A 87 -42.42 -20.93 -2.41
N VAL A 88 -42.09 -19.73 -2.01
CA VAL A 88 -42.04 -19.30 -0.61
C VAL A 88 -43.14 -18.27 -0.36
N ASN A 89 -43.87 -18.38 0.73
CA ASN A 89 -44.81 -17.37 1.19
C ASN A 89 -44.64 -17.15 2.69
N ASP A 90 -44.55 -15.91 3.11
CA ASP A 90 -44.29 -15.52 4.50
C ASP A 90 -43.12 -16.31 5.15
N GLY A 91 -42.04 -16.51 4.39
CA GLY A 91 -40.84 -17.23 4.82
C GLY A 91 -41.01 -18.76 4.93
N ARG A 92 -42.13 -19.34 4.44
CA ARG A 92 -42.39 -20.79 4.47
C ARG A 92 -42.48 -21.36 3.06
N ILE A 93 -41.98 -22.57 2.88
CA ILE A 93 -42.05 -23.32 1.63
C ILE A 93 -43.46 -23.77 1.39
N LEU A 94 -44.11 -23.32 0.29
CA LEU A 94 -45.42 -23.77 -0.14
C LEU A 94 -45.35 -24.89 -1.15
N TRP A 95 -44.40 -24.81 -2.07
CA TRP A 95 -44.23 -25.77 -3.14
C TRP A 95 -42.79 -25.77 -3.63
N TYR A 96 -42.35 -26.86 -4.18
CA TYR A 96 -41.08 -27.02 -4.89
C TYR A 96 -41.19 -28.07 -5.98
N ASN A 97 -40.32 -27.98 -7.00
CA ASN A 97 -40.25 -28.98 -8.06
C ASN A 97 -39.34 -30.17 -7.67
N GLN A 98 -39.33 -31.19 -8.54
CA GLN A 98 -38.51 -32.39 -8.32
C GLN A 98 -37.00 -32.08 -8.21
N TYR A 99 -36.50 -31.13 -8.98
CA TYR A 99 -35.08 -30.75 -8.97
C TYR A 99 -34.67 -30.07 -7.66
N PHE A 100 -35.53 -29.22 -7.09
CA PHE A 100 -35.28 -28.65 -5.77
C PHE A 100 -35.26 -29.73 -4.69
N ARG A 101 -36.15 -30.72 -4.81
CA ARG A 101 -36.19 -31.84 -3.88
C ARG A 101 -34.90 -32.68 -3.94
N GLN A 102 -34.41 -32.96 -5.14
CA GLN A 102 -33.21 -33.79 -5.33
C GLN A 102 -31.94 -33.03 -5.00
N ASP A 103 -31.78 -31.81 -5.51
CA ASP A 103 -30.52 -31.06 -5.45
C ASP A 103 -30.29 -30.29 -4.15
N VAL A 104 -31.39 -29.88 -3.48
CA VAL A 104 -31.35 -29.04 -2.28
C VAL A 104 -31.78 -29.79 -1.03
N LEU A 105 -32.85 -30.60 -1.14
CA LEU A 105 -33.42 -31.30 0.00
C LEU A 105 -32.93 -32.73 0.19
N ASN A 106 -32.11 -33.26 -0.73
CA ASN A 106 -31.68 -34.65 -0.69
C ASN A 106 -32.87 -35.63 -0.46
N ASP A 107 -33.93 -35.42 -1.23
CA ASP A 107 -35.20 -36.18 -1.19
C ASP A 107 -36.04 -36.02 0.08
N TYR A 108 -35.67 -35.10 0.97
CA TYR A 108 -36.45 -34.82 2.17
C TYR A 108 -37.65 -33.90 1.88
N ASP A 109 -38.80 -34.13 2.54
CA ASP A 109 -39.95 -33.26 2.39
C ASP A 109 -39.91 -32.03 3.31
N ALA A 110 -39.91 -30.85 2.71
CA ALA A 110 -39.81 -29.56 3.40
C ALA A 110 -41.05 -28.66 3.27
N VAL A 111 -42.15 -29.19 2.75
CA VAL A 111 -43.41 -28.41 2.61
C VAL A 111 -43.85 -27.87 3.98
N THR A 112 -44.25 -26.61 4.05
CA THR A 112 -44.66 -25.84 5.22
C THR A 112 -43.50 -25.47 6.20
N ARG A 113 -42.29 -25.92 5.96
CA ARG A 113 -41.15 -25.55 6.81
C ARG A 113 -40.66 -24.12 6.49
N PRO A 114 -40.06 -23.44 7.48
CA PRO A 114 -39.39 -22.19 7.21
C PRO A 114 -38.23 -22.39 6.22
N VAL A 115 -38.15 -21.55 5.20
CA VAL A 115 -37.12 -21.65 4.14
C VAL A 115 -35.70 -21.50 4.68
N ASN A 116 -35.52 -20.67 5.72
CA ASN A 116 -34.23 -20.48 6.39
C ASN A 116 -33.68 -21.68 7.15
N ARG A 117 -34.52 -22.75 7.34
CA ARG A 117 -34.00 -24.04 7.86
C ARG A 117 -33.39 -24.91 6.77
N VAL A 118 -33.74 -24.65 5.52
CA VAL A 118 -33.27 -25.40 4.34
C VAL A 118 -32.15 -24.63 3.66
N LEU A 119 -32.32 -23.33 3.52
CA LEU A 119 -31.37 -22.39 2.95
C LEU A 119 -31.14 -21.26 3.99
N PRO A 120 -30.23 -21.45 4.95
CA PRO A 120 -30.01 -20.49 6.06
C PRO A 120 -29.62 -19.09 5.61
N GLU A 121 -28.85 -19.00 4.52
CA GLU A 121 -28.29 -17.76 3.98
C GLU A 121 -29.25 -17.05 2.99
N LEU A 122 -30.43 -17.64 2.67
CA LEU A 122 -31.33 -17.10 1.66
C LEU A 122 -31.96 -15.79 2.12
N ASP A 123 -31.65 -14.71 1.39
CA ASP A 123 -32.29 -13.40 1.50
C ASP A 123 -33.08 -13.08 0.21
N LEU A 124 -34.41 -13.08 0.31
CA LEU A 124 -35.31 -12.82 -0.83
C LEU A 124 -35.13 -11.43 -1.44
N ALA A 125 -34.70 -10.45 -0.64
CA ALA A 125 -34.43 -9.09 -1.13
C ALA A 125 -33.16 -9.03 -1.99
N VAL A 126 -32.13 -9.79 -1.62
CA VAL A 126 -30.90 -9.95 -2.40
C VAL A 126 -31.16 -10.76 -3.66
N CYS A 127 -31.86 -11.87 -3.55
CA CYS A 127 -32.26 -12.73 -4.70
C CYS A 127 -33.06 -11.98 -5.77
N SER A 128 -33.78 -10.92 -5.40
CA SER A 128 -34.57 -10.11 -6.33
C SER A 128 -33.74 -9.10 -7.13
N ARG A 129 -32.45 -8.99 -6.87
CA ARG A 129 -31.52 -8.11 -7.60
C ARG A 129 -31.06 -8.78 -8.91
N PRO A 130 -30.60 -8.01 -9.92
CA PRO A 130 -30.15 -8.54 -11.22
C PRO A 130 -29.06 -9.61 -11.15
N HIS A 131 -28.21 -9.55 -10.11
CA HIS A 131 -27.11 -10.51 -9.93
C HIS A 131 -27.48 -11.74 -9.09
N GLY A 132 -28.69 -11.77 -8.50
CA GLY A 132 -29.08 -12.85 -7.62
C GLY A 132 -28.29 -12.88 -6.31
N GLN A 133 -28.33 -14.02 -5.64
CA GLN A 133 -27.57 -14.29 -4.42
C GLN A 133 -26.82 -15.61 -4.54
N ASP A 134 -25.51 -15.61 -4.22
CA ASP A 134 -24.73 -16.83 -4.13
C ASP A 134 -25.10 -17.62 -2.88
N LEU A 135 -25.32 -18.91 -3.06
CA LEU A 135 -25.66 -19.85 -2.00
C LEU A 135 -24.81 -21.12 -2.13
N LYS A 136 -24.37 -21.66 -1.00
CA LYS A 136 -23.72 -22.96 -0.93
C LYS A 136 -24.65 -23.97 -0.26
N VAL A 137 -24.92 -25.08 -0.94
CA VAL A 137 -25.77 -26.18 -0.43
C VAL A 137 -24.96 -27.48 -0.53
N GLY A 138 -24.41 -27.93 0.60
CA GLY A 138 -23.47 -29.04 0.60
C GLY A 138 -22.21 -28.69 -0.17
N GLU A 139 -21.86 -29.51 -1.15
CA GLU A 139 -20.71 -29.31 -2.06
C GLU A 139 -21.07 -28.43 -3.28
N ARG A 140 -22.37 -28.17 -3.51
CA ARG A 140 -22.84 -27.45 -4.70
C ARG A 140 -22.97 -25.95 -4.44
N ARG A 141 -22.69 -25.17 -5.47
CA ARG A 141 -22.84 -23.70 -5.48
C ARG A 141 -23.97 -23.32 -6.43
N PHE A 142 -24.84 -22.45 -5.94
CA PHE A 142 -26.00 -21.97 -6.69
C PHE A 142 -26.04 -20.45 -6.70
N THR A 143 -26.56 -19.88 -7.78
CA THR A 143 -27.04 -18.50 -7.76
C THR A 143 -28.57 -18.52 -7.69
N ALA A 144 -29.11 -17.95 -6.61
CA ALA A 144 -30.54 -17.88 -6.36
C ALA A 144 -31.11 -16.55 -6.86
N TYR A 145 -32.26 -16.67 -7.56
CA TYR A 145 -33.04 -15.52 -8.00
C TYR A 145 -34.47 -15.63 -7.47
N ALA A 146 -35.07 -14.50 -7.10
CA ALA A 146 -36.43 -14.44 -6.62
C ALA A 146 -37.30 -13.49 -7.47
N GLY A 147 -38.47 -13.96 -7.85
CA GLY A 147 -39.49 -13.15 -8.49
C GLY A 147 -40.74 -13.08 -7.63
N SER A 148 -41.29 -11.88 -7.39
CA SER A 148 -42.58 -11.73 -6.69
C SER A 148 -43.75 -12.02 -7.62
N ALA A 149 -44.72 -12.82 -7.19
CA ALA A 149 -45.93 -13.06 -7.95
C ALA A 149 -46.84 -11.81 -7.90
N LYS A 150 -47.12 -11.20 -9.07
CA LYS A 150 -48.06 -10.08 -9.16
C LYS A 150 -49.44 -10.47 -8.60
N GLY A 151 -49.88 -9.80 -7.55
CA GLY A 151 -51.21 -9.98 -6.95
C GLY A 151 -51.27 -10.87 -5.71
N SER A 152 -50.21 -11.54 -5.29
CA SER A 152 -50.18 -12.28 -4.01
C SER A 152 -49.28 -11.56 -2.99
N ARG A 153 -49.89 -11.17 -1.85
CA ARG A 153 -49.13 -10.58 -0.75
C ARG A 153 -48.18 -11.63 -0.15
N GLY A 154 -46.88 -11.45 -0.31
CA GLY A 154 -45.85 -12.24 0.38
C GLY A 154 -45.37 -13.52 -0.33
N ALA A 155 -45.87 -13.87 -1.54
CA ALA A 155 -45.39 -15.05 -2.27
C ALA A 155 -44.25 -14.69 -3.24
N SER A 156 -43.14 -15.41 -3.14
CA SER A 156 -41.97 -15.30 -4.01
C SER A 156 -41.63 -16.66 -4.61
N LEU A 157 -41.40 -16.69 -5.91
CA LEU A 157 -40.83 -17.84 -6.60
C LEU A 157 -39.34 -17.70 -6.62
N VAL A 158 -38.63 -18.65 -6.04
CA VAL A 158 -37.16 -18.70 -6.00
C VAL A 158 -36.71 -19.85 -6.89
N TYR A 159 -35.75 -19.57 -7.77
CA TYR A 159 -35.08 -20.57 -8.58
C TYR A 159 -33.57 -20.48 -8.39
N LEU A 160 -32.92 -21.64 -8.35
CA LEU A 160 -31.49 -21.77 -8.09
C LEU A 160 -30.81 -22.32 -9.34
N ILE A 161 -29.89 -21.54 -9.87
CA ILE A 161 -29.05 -21.99 -10.98
C ILE A 161 -27.84 -22.69 -10.39
N ASN A 162 -27.69 -23.98 -10.70
CA ASN A 162 -26.50 -24.71 -10.31
C ASN A 162 -25.34 -24.26 -11.22
N ASP A 163 -24.48 -23.45 -10.69
CA ASP A 163 -23.30 -22.90 -11.35
C ASP A 163 -21.99 -23.34 -10.68
N THR A 164 -22.04 -24.48 -9.97
CA THR A 164 -20.90 -25.08 -9.28
C THR A 164 -19.69 -25.18 -10.21
N LEU A 165 -19.87 -25.85 -11.36
CA LEU A 165 -18.78 -26.05 -12.32
C LEU A 165 -18.21 -24.71 -12.84
N TYR A 166 -19.10 -23.75 -13.13
CA TYR A 166 -18.67 -22.43 -13.59
C TYR A 166 -17.85 -21.71 -12.53
N LYS A 167 -18.32 -21.68 -11.27
CA LYS A 167 -17.62 -21.02 -10.16
C LYS A 167 -16.32 -21.72 -9.80
N GLU A 168 -16.30 -23.06 -9.78
CA GLU A 168 -15.07 -23.82 -9.57
C GLU A 168 -14.06 -23.59 -10.70
N THR A 169 -14.51 -23.56 -11.95
CA THR A 169 -13.67 -23.26 -13.10
C THR A 169 -13.13 -21.82 -13.04
N LEU A 170 -13.97 -20.88 -12.64
CA LEU A 170 -13.56 -19.48 -12.49
C LEU A 170 -12.54 -19.30 -11.35
N ASP A 171 -12.78 -19.98 -10.22
CA ASP A 171 -11.83 -19.96 -9.10
C ASP A 171 -10.49 -20.59 -9.52
N GLU A 172 -10.52 -21.77 -10.16
CA GLU A 172 -9.30 -22.41 -10.68
C GLU A 172 -8.60 -21.56 -11.75
N TYR A 173 -9.37 -20.94 -12.65
CA TYR A 173 -8.82 -20.01 -13.64
C TYR A 173 -8.09 -18.84 -12.97
N ASN A 174 -8.69 -18.24 -11.94
CA ASN A 174 -8.08 -17.12 -11.24
C ASN A 174 -6.85 -17.55 -10.42
N GLU A 175 -6.89 -18.75 -9.84
CA GLU A 175 -5.81 -19.28 -9.02
C GLU A 175 -4.63 -19.83 -9.84
N SER A 176 -4.91 -20.36 -11.02
CA SER A 176 -3.89 -20.91 -11.93
C SER A 176 -3.29 -19.87 -12.89
N ARG A 177 -3.74 -18.60 -12.84
CA ARG A 177 -3.15 -17.54 -13.67
C ARG A 177 -1.66 -17.39 -13.38
N PRO A 178 -0.84 -17.21 -14.43
CA PRO A 178 0.59 -17.10 -14.22
C PRO A 178 0.98 -15.74 -13.62
N ALA A 179 1.88 -15.79 -12.66
CA ALA A 179 2.60 -14.66 -12.09
C ALA A 179 4.10 -14.80 -12.41
N CYS A 180 4.80 -13.68 -12.49
CA CYS A 180 6.22 -13.63 -12.80
C CYS A 180 7.01 -13.05 -11.61
N LEU A 181 8.11 -13.71 -11.26
CA LEU A 181 9.07 -13.22 -10.28
C LEU A 181 10.43 -13.02 -10.95
N ILE A 182 11.05 -11.88 -10.66
CA ILE A 182 12.46 -11.64 -10.98
C ILE A 182 13.21 -11.57 -9.66
N ILE A 183 14.21 -12.44 -9.49
CA ILE A 183 15.00 -12.54 -8.27
C ILE A 183 16.43 -12.15 -8.61
N VAL A 184 17.02 -11.28 -7.80
CA VAL A 184 18.39 -10.79 -7.98
C VAL A 184 19.16 -11.01 -6.68
N ILE A 185 20.36 -11.57 -6.80
CA ILE A 185 21.34 -11.58 -5.71
C ILE A 185 21.94 -10.18 -5.66
N ASP A 186 21.72 -9.47 -4.58
CA ASP A 186 22.17 -8.12 -4.42
C ASP A 186 23.71 -8.07 -4.37
N SER A 187 24.28 -7.09 -5.07
CA SER A 187 25.74 -6.84 -5.03
C SER A 187 26.61 -8.03 -5.41
N TYR A 188 26.15 -8.84 -6.32
CA TYR A 188 26.83 -10.07 -6.76
C TYR A 188 28.31 -9.87 -7.08
N ASP A 189 28.64 -8.89 -7.93
CA ASP A 189 30.02 -8.65 -8.38
C ASP A 189 30.93 -8.23 -7.22
N GLU A 190 30.43 -7.39 -6.31
CA GLU A 190 31.17 -6.90 -5.15
C GLU A 190 31.37 -7.96 -4.07
N LEU A 191 30.39 -8.85 -3.88
CA LEU A 191 30.47 -9.95 -2.92
C LEU A 191 31.55 -10.97 -3.29
N PHE A 192 31.72 -11.18 -4.57
CA PHE A 192 32.54 -12.27 -5.07
C PHE A 192 33.93 -11.86 -5.58
N ASP A 193 34.19 -10.52 -5.79
CA ASP A 193 35.48 -10.02 -6.25
C ASP A 193 36.64 -10.34 -5.27
N ASP A 194 36.36 -10.33 -3.96
CA ASP A 194 37.36 -10.59 -2.91
C ASP A 194 37.36 -12.06 -2.42
N MET A 195 36.43 -12.90 -2.91
CA MET A 195 36.32 -14.31 -2.50
C MET A 195 37.13 -15.26 -3.40
N LYS A 196 37.64 -16.34 -2.80
CA LYS A 196 38.23 -17.43 -3.58
C LYS A 196 37.15 -18.16 -4.36
N ASP A 197 37.46 -18.62 -5.59
CA ASP A 197 36.53 -19.34 -6.47
C ASP A 197 35.78 -20.50 -5.77
N SER A 198 36.46 -21.21 -4.85
CA SER A 198 35.88 -22.31 -4.11
C SER A 198 34.86 -21.89 -3.03
N GLU A 199 35.04 -20.72 -2.46
CA GLU A 199 34.11 -20.14 -1.46
C GLU A 199 32.90 -19.54 -2.19
N GLN A 200 33.14 -18.84 -3.29
CA GLN A 200 32.11 -18.34 -4.19
C GLN A 200 31.18 -19.45 -4.68
N ALA A 201 31.74 -20.57 -5.15
CA ALA A 201 30.96 -21.70 -5.63
C ALA A 201 30.03 -22.29 -4.54
N LYS A 202 30.52 -22.41 -3.31
CA LYS A 202 29.73 -22.92 -2.18
C LYS A 202 28.60 -21.99 -1.80
N GLU A 203 28.85 -20.69 -1.80
CA GLU A 203 27.84 -19.67 -1.51
C GLU A 203 26.71 -19.69 -2.53
N LEU A 204 27.08 -19.68 -3.81
CA LEU A 204 26.11 -19.77 -4.91
C LEU A 204 25.31 -21.06 -4.88
N GLU A 205 25.94 -22.19 -4.51
CA GLU A 205 25.24 -23.48 -4.35
C GLU A 205 24.22 -23.40 -3.22
N ALA A 206 24.56 -22.80 -2.09
CA ALA A 206 23.64 -22.62 -0.97
C ALA A 206 22.44 -21.73 -1.35
N ILE A 207 22.68 -20.60 -2.03
CA ILE A 207 21.61 -19.72 -2.51
C ILE A 207 20.73 -20.44 -3.54
N ASN A 208 21.32 -21.11 -4.53
CA ASN A 208 20.60 -21.88 -5.53
C ASN A 208 19.70 -22.93 -4.88
N SER A 209 20.24 -23.71 -3.93
CA SER A 209 19.47 -24.73 -3.21
C SER A 209 18.28 -24.14 -2.44
N LEU A 210 18.44 -22.99 -1.81
CA LEU A 210 17.34 -22.29 -1.12
C LEU A 210 16.28 -21.82 -2.11
N LEU A 211 16.67 -21.21 -3.23
CA LEU A 211 15.75 -20.73 -4.26
C LEU A 211 15.00 -21.87 -4.94
N GLU A 212 15.69 -22.96 -5.29
CA GLU A 212 15.09 -24.16 -5.87
C GLU A 212 14.09 -24.80 -4.90
N LYS A 213 14.44 -24.88 -3.61
CA LYS A 213 13.54 -25.41 -2.57
C LYS A 213 12.34 -24.49 -2.35
N TYR A 214 12.53 -23.18 -2.40
CA TYR A 214 11.45 -22.20 -2.23
C TYR A 214 10.45 -22.26 -3.38
N ILE A 215 10.93 -22.14 -4.61
CA ILE A 215 10.08 -22.20 -5.81
C ILE A 215 9.57 -23.63 -6.04
N GLY A 216 10.31 -24.67 -5.67
CA GLY A 216 9.87 -26.07 -5.75
C GLY A 216 8.66 -26.42 -4.87
N ARG A 217 8.22 -25.54 -3.96
CA ARG A 217 6.95 -25.67 -3.24
C ARG A 217 5.75 -25.29 -4.12
N SER A 218 5.99 -24.55 -5.19
CA SER A 218 4.99 -24.12 -6.16
C SER A 218 4.86 -25.11 -7.31
N THR A 219 3.85 -24.93 -8.15
CA THR A 219 3.71 -25.64 -9.44
C THR A 219 4.57 -25.02 -10.55
N GLY A 220 5.25 -23.94 -10.24
CA GLY A 220 6.03 -23.14 -11.18
C GLY A 220 7.44 -23.67 -11.44
N PHE A 221 8.26 -22.85 -12.06
CA PHE A 221 9.66 -23.15 -12.34
C PHE A 221 10.57 -21.95 -12.07
N LEU A 222 11.84 -22.26 -11.79
CA LEU A 222 12.91 -21.28 -11.63
C LEU A 222 13.92 -21.44 -12.77
N ARG A 223 14.37 -20.30 -13.35
CA ARG A 223 15.39 -20.28 -14.39
C ARG A 223 16.46 -19.26 -14.06
N LYS A 224 17.70 -19.69 -14.02
CA LYS A 224 18.85 -18.80 -13.92
C LYS A 224 19.09 -18.11 -15.28
N VAL A 225 19.13 -16.78 -15.30
CA VAL A 225 19.31 -15.94 -16.51
C VAL A 225 20.75 -15.44 -16.60
N THR A 226 21.28 -14.94 -15.49
CA THR A 226 22.69 -14.55 -15.33
C THR A 226 23.22 -15.11 -14.02
N ASN A 227 24.47 -14.84 -13.69
CA ASN A 227 25.03 -15.30 -12.42
C ASN A 227 24.30 -14.76 -11.19
N SER A 228 23.77 -13.54 -11.28
CA SER A 228 23.07 -12.84 -10.20
C SER A 228 21.55 -12.82 -10.36
N ARG A 229 20.98 -13.20 -11.53
CA ARG A 229 19.56 -13.01 -11.83
C ARG A 229 18.85 -14.29 -12.19
N TYR A 230 17.66 -14.47 -11.59
CA TYR A 230 16.74 -15.57 -11.85
C TYR A 230 15.37 -15.06 -12.25
N ILE A 231 14.65 -15.86 -13.01
CA ILE A 231 13.24 -15.67 -13.33
C ILE A 231 12.48 -16.92 -12.86
N ALA A 232 11.38 -16.70 -12.15
CA ALA A 232 10.42 -17.74 -11.83
C ALA A 232 9.06 -17.39 -12.41
N VAL A 233 8.34 -18.40 -12.87
CA VAL A 233 6.93 -18.29 -13.23
C VAL A 233 6.18 -19.24 -12.32
N VAL A 234 5.19 -18.73 -11.62
CA VAL A 234 4.38 -19.44 -10.62
C VAL A 234 2.90 -19.12 -10.86
N GLU A 235 2.00 -19.74 -10.13
CA GLU A 235 0.58 -19.43 -10.19
C GLU A 235 0.15 -18.39 -9.14
N GLU A 236 -0.99 -17.75 -9.33
CA GLU A 236 -1.55 -16.78 -8.37
C GLU A 236 -1.73 -17.37 -6.97
N ARG A 237 -2.10 -18.66 -6.88
CA ARG A 237 -2.19 -19.38 -5.60
C ARG A 237 -0.85 -19.42 -4.86
N ASP A 238 0.25 -19.49 -5.62
CA ASP A 238 1.61 -19.53 -5.06
C ASP A 238 2.02 -18.14 -4.55
N VAL A 239 1.69 -17.09 -5.28
CA VAL A 239 1.93 -15.71 -4.82
C VAL A 239 1.23 -15.45 -3.48
N ARG A 240 -0.02 -15.93 -3.30
CA ARG A 240 -0.75 -15.76 -2.04
C ARG A 240 -0.03 -16.33 -0.83
N TRP A 241 0.51 -17.55 -0.92
CA TRP A 241 1.27 -18.10 0.20
C TRP A 241 2.61 -17.38 0.41
N MET A 242 3.28 -16.93 -0.66
CA MET A 242 4.50 -16.12 -0.56
C MET A 242 4.23 -14.79 0.17
N LEU A 243 3.10 -14.14 -0.12
CA LEU A 243 2.63 -12.95 0.59
C LEU A 243 2.32 -13.24 2.06
N ALA A 244 1.61 -14.34 2.34
CA ALA A 244 1.26 -14.74 3.71
C ALA A 244 2.51 -15.04 4.55
N GLU A 245 3.53 -15.67 3.97
CA GLU A 245 4.84 -15.93 4.61
C GLU A 245 5.78 -14.72 4.52
N ARG A 246 5.33 -13.58 3.96
CA ARG A 246 6.10 -12.33 3.84
C ARG A 246 7.46 -12.51 3.17
N PHE A 247 7.55 -13.40 2.20
CA PHE A 247 8.78 -13.75 1.49
C PHE A 247 9.92 -14.17 2.44
N ASP A 248 9.68 -15.16 3.29
CA ASP A 248 10.62 -15.66 4.30
C ASP A 248 11.97 -16.15 3.71
N ILE A 249 12.04 -16.35 2.41
CA ILE A 249 13.27 -16.66 1.67
C ILE A 249 14.34 -15.56 1.85
N LEU A 250 13.91 -14.30 1.99
CA LEU A 250 14.83 -13.16 2.24
C LEU A 250 15.61 -13.38 3.55
N ASP A 251 14.88 -13.76 4.62
CA ASP A 251 15.51 -14.04 5.91
C ASP A 251 16.40 -15.26 5.88
N LYS A 252 15.99 -16.32 5.16
CA LYS A 252 16.77 -17.55 5.01
C LYS A 252 18.09 -17.33 4.28
N VAL A 253 18.10 -16.48 3.24
CA VAL A 253 19.33 -16.14 2.53
C VAL A 253 20.22 -15.24 3.38
N ARG A 254 19.65 -14.26 4.06
CA ARG A 254 20.39 -13.40 5.00
C ARG A 254 21.06 -14.20 6.12
N ALA A 255 20.43 -15.29 6.56
CA ALA A 255 20.97 -16.16 7.59
C ALA A 255 22.14 -17.07 7.13
N LEU A 256 22.44 -17.14 5.83
CA LEU A 256 23.59 -17.90 5.34
C LEU A 256 24.91 -17.34 5.87
N HIS A 257 24.99 -16.03 6.06
CA HIS A 257 26.17 -15.37 6.61
C HIS A 257 25.87 -14.54 7.86
N PRO A 258 26.62 -14.74 8.96
CA PRO A 258 26.47 -13.96 10.20
C PRO A 258 26.87 -12.48 10.10
N GLY A 259 27.05 -11.94 8.92
CA GLY A 259 27.31 -10.51 8.67
C GLY A 259 26.27 -9.89 7.73
N GLY A 260 25.29 -10.67 7.24
CA GLY A 260 24.22 -10.16 6.37
C GLY A 260 24.69 -9.59 5.03
N LEU A 261 25.86 -10.01 4.54
CA LEU A 261 26.48 -9.48 3.31
C LEU A 261 25.71 -9.91 2.05
N THR A 262 25.12 -11.14 2.08
CA THR A 262 24.38 -11.68 0.96
C THR A 262 22.90 -11.48 1.16
N THR A 263 22.26 -10.74 0.27
CA THR A 263 20.82 -10.47 0.30
C THR A 263 20.19 -10.72 -1.06
N LEU A 264 18.87 -10.84 -1.09
CA LEU A 264 18.08 -10.98 -2.30
C LEU A 264 17.12 -9.83 -2.48
N SER A 265 16.94 -9.42 -3.72
CA SER A 265 15.81 -8.57 -4.13
C SER A 265 14.87 -9.36 -5.02
N ILE A 266 13.56 -9.24 -4.78
CA ILE A 266 12.52 -9.96 -5.52
C ILE A 266 11.52 -8.94 -6.07
N GLY A 267 11.31 -8.96 -7.38
CA GLY A 267 10.24 -8.21 -8.04
C GLY A 267 9.14 -9.16 -8.46
N VAL A 268 7.90 -8.91 -8.02
CA VAL A 268 6.73 -9.74 -8.33
C VAL A 268 5.75 -8.95 -9.18
N GLY A 269 5.31 -9.56 -10.27
CA GLY A 269 4.21 -9.07 -11.10
C GLY A 269 3.14 -10.14 -11.23
N HIS A 270 1.94 -9.83 -10.75
CA HIS A 270 0.80 -10.74 -10.76
C HIS A 270 -0.51 -9.99 -11.05
N GLY A 271 -1.60 -10.72 -11.30
CA GLY A 271 -2.90 -10.13 -11.63
C GLY A 271 -2.98 -9.49 -13.03
N GLY A 272 -1.89 -9.46 -13.80
CA GLY A 272 -1.87 -8.94 -15.17
C GLY A 272 -2.75 -9.76 -16.11
N LYS A 273 -3.20 -9.17 -17.23
CA LYS A 273 -4.03 -9.88 -18.23
C LYS A 273 -3.23 -10.91 -19.04
N THR A 274 -1.93 -10.70 -19.16
CA THR A 274 -1.02 -11.55 -19.92
C THR A 274 0.27 -11.80 -19.14
N LEU A 275 0.98 -12.89 -19.48
CA LEU A 275 2.29 -13.18 -18.89
C LEU A 275 3.31 -12.06 -19.18
N GLN A 276 3.21 -11.42 -20.35
CA GLN A 276 4.06 -10.28 -20.71
C GLN A 276 3.82 -9.09 -19.76
N GLU A 277 2.57 -8.81 -19.43
CA GLU A 277 2.20 -7.75 -18.48
C GLU A 277 2.72 -8.09 -17.07
N CYS A 278 2.54 -9.34 -16.61
CA CYS A 278 3.10 -9.80 -15.34
C CYS A 278 4.64 -9.68 -15.31
N HIS A 279 5.32 -10.04 -16.40
CA HIS A 279 6.77 -9.87 -16.50
C HIS A 279 7.18 -8.39 -16.45
N GLN A 280 6.45 -7.50 -17.14
CA GLN A 280 6.72 -6.05 -17.08
C GLN A 280 6.51 -5.50 -15.66
N MET A 281 5.43 -5.92 -14.99
CA MET A 281 5.19 -5.56 -13.59
C MET A 281 6.30 -6.07 -12.66
N ALA A 282 6.80 -7.30 -12.88
CA ALA A 282 7.93 -7.85 -12.12
C ALA A 282 9.22 -7.05 -12.35
N ARG A 283 9.47 -6.57 -13.58
CA ARG A 283 10.63 -5.69 -13.88
C ARG A 283 10.54 -4.37 -13.13
N GLU A 284 9.40 -3.71 -13.19
CA GLU A 284 9.20 -2.47 -12.45
C GLU A 284 9.34 -2.68 -10.93
N SER A 285 8.84 -3.81 -10.43
CA SER A 285 8.97 -4.19 -9.02
C SER A 285 10.42 -4.41 -8.60
N ILE A 286 11.21 -5.14 -9.39
CA ILE A 286 12.62 -5.38 -9.05
C ILE A 286 13.45 -4.10 -9.12
N ASP A 287 13.18 -3.23 -10.10
CA ASP A 287 13.88 -1.96 -10.23
C ASP A 287 13.61 -1.07 -8.99
N ILE A 288 12.37 -1.05 -8.49
CA ILE A 288 12.02 -0.34 -7.26
C ILE A 288 12.67 -1.02 -6.04
N ALA A 289 12.64 -2.35 -5.93
CA ALA A 289 13.26 -3.06 -4.81
C ALA A 289 14.77 -2.75 -4.72
N LEU A 290 15.48 -2.82 -5.84
CA LEU A 290 16.90 -2.48 -5.93
C LEU A 290 17.16 -1.00 -5.62
N GLY A 291 16.34 -0.11 -6.18
CA GLY A 291 16.41 1.33 -5.93
C GLY A 291 16.06 1.74 -4.50
N ARG A 292 15.46 0.87 -3.72
CA ARG A 292 15.23 1.07 -2.27
C ARG A 292 16.35 0.51 -1.40
N GLY A 293 17.40 0.00 -2.02
CA GLY A 293 18.57 -0.54 -1.34
C GLY A 293 18.64 -2.07 -1.32
N GLY A 294 17.78 -2.77 -2.02
CA GLY A 294 17.74 -4.22 -2.05
C GLY A 294 17.19 -4.87 -0.78
N ASP A 295 17.48 -6.16 -0.58
CA ASP A 295 17.07 -6.97 0.57
C ASP A 295 15.56 -6.97 0.83
N GLN A 296 14.75 -6.97 -0.22
CA GLN A 296 13.30 -6.88 -0.12
C GLN A 296 12.59 -7.49 -1.33
N ALA A 297 11.34 -7.86 -1.11
CA ALA A 297 10.42 -8.15 -2.19
C ALA A 297 9.49 -6.95 -2.43
N ALA A 298 9.38 -6.53 -3.68
CA ALA A 298 8.39 -5.57 -4.14
C ALA A 298 7.35 -6.30 -4.97
N VAL A 299 6.09 -6.09 -4.65
CA VAL A 299 4.95 -6.74 -5.32
C VAL A 299 4.09 -5.66 -5.95
N LYS A 300 3.94 -5.69 -7.26
CA LYS A 300 3.05 -4.76 -7.96
C LYS A 300 1.65 -5.32 -8.00
N THR A 301 0.71 -4.55 -7.45
CA THR A 301 -0.74 -4.79 -7.51
C THR A 301 -1.40 -3.75 -8.42
N VAL A 302 -2.70 -3.90 -8.68
CA VAL A 302 -3.50 -2.90 -9.43
C VAL A 302 -3.54 -1.57 -8.69
N ASP A 303 -3.48 -1.61 -7.35
CA ASP A 303 -3.61 -0.42 -6.48
C ASP A 303 -2.26 0.23 -6.15
N GLY A 304 -1.13 -0.39 -6.52
CA GLY A 304 0.20 0.15 -6.22
C GLY A 304 1.26 -0.91 -5.97
N PHE A 305 2.19 -0.62 -5.07
CA PHE A 305 3.26 -1.52 -4.67
C PHE A 305 3.18 -1.84 -3.19
N GLU A 306 3.39 -3.12 -2.86
CA GLU A 306 3.61 -3.61 -1.51
C GLU A 306 5.06 -4.05 -1.33
N PHE A 307 5.62 -3.86 -0.13
CA PHE A 307 7.02 -4.16 0.16
C PHE A 307 7.14 -5.08 1.36
N TYR A 308 8.03 -6.06 1.24
CA TYR A 308 8.31 -7.07 2.27
C TYR A 308 9.82 -7.18 2.47
N GLY A 309 10.30 -7.21 3.71
CA GLY A 309 11.74 -7.19 4.03
C GLY A 309 12.29 -5.78 4.20
N GLY A 310 13.53 -5.52 3.77
CA GLY A 310 14.19 -4.21 3.88
C GLY A 310 14.66 -3.88 5.31
N ILE A 311 15.02 -4.90 6.08
CA ILE A 311 15.42 -4.79 7.50
C ILE A 311 16.93 -4.59 7.64
N SER A 312 17.72 -5.04 6.66
CA SER A 312 19.17 -4.92 6.75
C SER A 312 19.62 -3.48 6.63
N HIS A 313 20.55 -3.07 7.51
CA HIS A 313 21.38 -1.91 7.27
C HIS A 313 22.36 -2.33 6.17
N GLY A 314 22.13 -1.89 4.93
CA GLY A 314 23.00 -2.23 3.82
C GLY A 314 24.45 -1.90 4.11
N VAL A 315 25.34 -2.77 3.69
CA VAL A 315 26.77 -2.52 3.79
C VAL A 315 27.14 -1.45 2.77
N GLU A 316 27.83 -0.42 3.21
CA GLU A 316 28.39 0.60 2.34
C GLU A 316 29.31 -0.04 1.30
N LYS A 317 29.01 0.16 0.03
CA LYS A 317 29.71 -0.49 -1.08
C LYS A 317 30.75 0.46 -1.66
N ARG A 318 32.01 0.03 -1.68
CA ARG A 318 33.08 0.73 -2.39
C ARG A 318 33.11 0.26 -3.84
N SER A 319 32.63 1.07 -4.77
CA SER A 319 32.84 0.80 -6.19
C SER A 319 33.34 2.04 -6.92
N HIS A 320 34.62 2.35 -6.76
CA HIS A 320 35.32 3.36 -7.57
C HIS A 320 35.23 3.05 -9.07
N VAL A 321 35.07 1.76 -9.44
CA VAL A 321 34.92 1.33 -10.84
C VAL A 321 33.59 1.84 -11.40
N ARG A 322 32.50 1.71 -10.64
CA ARG A 322 31.16 2.17 -11.06
C ARG A 322 31.13 3.70 -11.18
N SER A 323 31.63 4.42 -10.19
CA SER A 323 31.69 5.89 -10.22
C SER A 323 32.50 6.39 -11.42
N ARG A 324 33.63 5.73 -11.78
CA ARG A 324 34.43 6.04 -12.96
C ARG A 324 33.67 5.77 -14.27
N ILE A 325 32.97 4.65 -14.38
CA ILE A 325 32.17 4.34 -15.59
C ILE A 325 31.06 5.36 -15.76
N ILE A 326 30.35 5.71 -14.69
CA ILE A 326 29.28 6.72 -14.71
C ILE A 326 29.85 8.09 -15.07
N ALA A 327 30.99 8.50 -14.49
CA ALA A 327 31.64 9.76 -14.79
C ALA A 327 31.99 9.90 -16.29
N ASN A 328 32.56 8.84 -16.87
CA ASN A 328 32.85 8.81 -18.30
C ASN A 328 31.58 8.88 -19.16
N ALA A 329 30.54 8.10 -18.82
CA ALA A 329 29.28 8.11 -19.54
C ALA A 329 28.56 9.47 -19.43
N LEU A 330 28.58 10.10 -18.26
CA LEU A 330 28.03 11.44 -18.05
C LEU A 330 28.79 12.48 -18.89
N CYS A 331 30.12 12.45 -18.88
CA CYS A 331 30.94 13.35 -19.68
C CYS A 331 30.64 13.20 -21.19
N ASP A 332 30.48 11.97 -21.69
CA ASP A 332 30.13 11.71 -23.09
C ASP A 332 28.72 12.23 -23.44
N LEU A 333 27.75 12.10 -22.54
CA LEU A 333 26.39 12.64 -22.73
C LEU A 333 26.41 14.18 -22.75
N ILE A 334 27.15 14.80 -21.82
CA ILE A 334 27.32 16.26 -21.77
C ILE A 334 27.94 16.76 -23.09
N LYS A 335 29.06 16.20 -23.53
CA LYS A 335 29.77 16.61 -24.77
C LYS A 335 28.95 16.45 -26.05
N ARG A 336 27.95 15.56 -26.06
CA ARG A 336 27.02 15.35 -27.18
C ARG A 336 25.78 16.24 -27.12
N SER A 337 25.72 17.15 -26.15
CA SER A 337 24.58 18.04 -25.92
C SER A 337 24.93 19.46 -26.31
N ASP A 338 23.96 20.24 -26.79
CA ASP A 338 24.15 21.66 -27.14
C ASP A 338 24.24 22.51 -25.88
N SER A 339 23.50 22.12 -24.86
CA SER A 339 23.43 22.76 -23.55
C SER A 339 22.97 21.78 -22.48
N VAL A 340 23.24 22.11 -21.21
CA VAL A 340 22.79 21.33 -20.07
C VAL A 340 21.93 22.19 -19.14
N ILE A 341 20.81 21.65 -18.73
CA ILE A 341 20.00 22.22 -17.65
C ILE A 341 20.14 21.30 -16.44
N ILE A 342 20.43 21.86 -15.29
CA ILE A 342 20.56 21.16 -14.03
C ILE A 342 19.42 21.63 -13.13
N MET A 343 18.70 20.73 -12.47
CA MET A 343 17.69 21.10 -11.49
C MET A 343 17.60 20.07 -10.38
N GLY A 344 17.27 20.52 -9.18
CA GLY A 344 16.93 19.67 -8.04
C GLY A 344 15.43 19.53 -7.82
N HIS A 345 15.06 19.30 -6.55
CA HIS A 345 13.66 19.30 -6.12
C HIS A 345 13.16 20.73 -5.81
N ARG A 346 11.84 20.91 -5.80
CA ARG A 346 11.20 22.16 -5.32
C ARG A 346 11.66 22.47 -3.91
N MET A 347 11.85 23.76 -3.61
CA MET A 347 12.40 24.20 -2.34
C MET A 347 13.78 23.55 -2.08
N SER A 348 14.63 23.55 -3.13
CA SER A 348 15.96 22.96 -3.10
C SER A 348 16.74 23.34 -1.85
N ASP A 349 17.32 22.37 -1.20
CA ASP A 349 18.15 22.55 -0.01
C ASP A 349 19.64 22.60 -0.34
N LEU A 350 20.52 22.53 0.66
CA LEU A 350 21.96 22.62 0.45
C LEU A 350 22.53 21.41 -0.29
N ASP A 351 21.89 20.22 -0.24
CA ASP A 351 22.37 19.06 -0.99
C ASP A 351 21.97 19.17 -2.47
N ALA A 352 20.70 19.51 -2.74
CA ALA A 352 20.24 19.74 -4.09
C ALA A 352 21.03 20.84 -4.81
N VAL A 353 21.30 21.97 -4.14
CA VAL A 353 22.05 23.09 -4.73
C VAL A 353 23.54 22.78 -4.80
N GLY A 354 24.12 22.17 -3.77
CA GLY A 354 25.54 21.78 -3.74
C GLY A 354 25.87 20.77 -4.85
N SER A 355 25.05 19.72 -4.98
CA SER A 355 25.20 18.74 -6.05
C SER A 355 25.01 19.36 -7.45
N ALA A 356 24.03 20.27 -7.60
CA ALA A 356 23.83 21.01 -8.86
C ALA A 356 25.07 21.85 -9.25
N ILE A 357 25.70 22.55 -8.28
CA ILE A 357 26.91 23.31 -8.50
C ILE A 357 28.07 22.38 -8.92
N GLY A 358 28.20 21.22 -8.27
CA GLY A 358 29.19 20.22 -8.66
C GLY A 358 29.01 19.71 -10.09
N VAL A 359 27.78 19.44 -10.50
CA VAL A 359 27.43 19.04 -11.88
C VAL A 359 27.70 20.19 -12.88
N LEU A 360 27.40 21.44 -12.50
CA LEU A 360 27.74 22.61 -13.29
C LEU A 360 29.28 22.68 -13.53
N ARG A 361 30.07 22.38 -12.53
CA ARG A 361 31.55 22.29 -12.68
C ARG A 361 31.94 21.19 -13.67
N ILE A 362 31.31 20.01 -13.62
CA ILE A 362 31.51 18.93 -14.60
C ILE A 362 31.22 19.43 -16.03
N CYS A 363 30.11 20.14 -16.23
CA CYS A 363 29.76 20.71 -17.53
C CYS A 363 30.82 21.72 -18.01
N LYS A 364 31.32 22.59 -17.13
CA LYS A 364 32.40 23.53 -17.43
C LYS A 364 33.72 22.81 -17.79
N MET A 365 34.02 21.68 -17.16
CA MET A 365 35.18 20.83 -17.50
C MET A 365 35.01 20.11 -18.85
N CYS A 366 33.77 19.94 -19.30
CA CYS A 366 33.45 19.37 -20.61
C CYS A 366 33.31 20.44 -21.71
N ASP A 367 33.51 21.72 -21.41
CA ASP A 367 33.36 22.87 -22.30
C ASP A 367 31.92 22.99 -22.92
N VAL A 368 30.90 22.64 -22.14
CA VAL A 368 29.49 22.71 -22.57
C VAL A 368 28.74 23.73 -21.69
N PRO A 369 27.99 24.67 -22.32
CA PRO A 369 27.21 25.66 -21.56
C PRO A 369 26.14 24.97 -20.73
N ALA A 370 26.04 25.38 -19.45
CA ALA A 370 25.10 24.79 -18.51
C ALA A 370 24.53 25.86 -17.57
N VAL A 371 23.28 25.64 -17.13
CA VAL A 371 22.60 26.50 -16.16
C VAL A 371 21.91 25.67 -15.10
N ILE A 372 21.75 26.25 -13.90
CA ILE A 372 20.97 25.66 -12.82
C ILE A 372 19.61 26.34 -12.79
N ALA A 373 18.56 25.57 -13.06
CA ALA A 373 17.18 26.04 -12.98
C ALA A 373 16.72 25.97 -11.52
N ILE A 374 16.51 27.12 -10.89
CA ILE A 374 16.17 27.23 -9.47
C ILE A 374 15.28 28.43 -9.20
N ASN A 375 14.28 28.27 -8.32
CA ASN A 375 13.52 29.37 -7.77
C ASN A 375 14.23 29.94 -6.55
N SER A 376 14.95 31.06 -6.74
CA SER A 376 15.76 31.69 -5.71
C SER A 376 14.96 32.22 -4.51
N GLU A 377 13.64 32.46 -4.67
CA GLU A 377 12.78 32.95 -3.59
C GLU A 377 12.25 31.79 -2.71
N ALA A 378 12.14 30.59 -3.29
CA ALA A 378 11.56 29.44 -2.61
C ALA A 378 12.61 28.45 -2.08
N THR A 379 13.86 28.57 -2.49
CA THR A 379 14.93 27.66 -2.07
C THR A 379 15.27 27.79 -0.58
N LEU A 380 15.58 26.65 0.05
CA LEU A 380 16.09 26.60 1.42
C LEU A 380 17.62 26.88 1.49
N ALA A 381 18.30 26.87 0.34
CA ALA A 381 19.72 27.17 0.23
C ALA A 381 20.04 28.66 -0.02
N GLY A 382 19.15 29.57 0.37
CA GLY A 382 19.30 31.02 0.17
C GLY A 382 20.65 31.59 0.61
N PRO A 383 21.20 31.24 1.80
CA PRO A 383 22.55 31.69 2.22
C PRO A 383 23.67 31.24 1.27
N LEU A 384 23.59 30.02 0.71
CA LEU A 384 24.57 29.52 -0.25
C LEU A 384 24.49 30.28 -1.58
N LEU A 385 23.28 30.48 -2.11
CA LEU A 385 23.06 31.27 -3.33
C LEU A 385 23.58 32.70 -3.17
N LYS A 386 23.30 33.34 -2.04
CA LYS A 386 23.84 34.67 -1.74
C LYS A 386 25.35 34.70 -1.76
N THR A 387 26.02 33.69 -1.22
CA THR A 387 27.49 33.59 -1.25
C THR A 387 28.06 33.58 -2.68
N PHE A 388 27.39 32.84 -3.61
CA PHE A 388 27.76 32.82 -5.03
C PHE A 388 27.48 34.15 -5.73
N LEU A 389 26.35 34.80 -5.42
CA LEU A 389 26.02 36.13 -5.95
C LEU A 389 27.04 37.17 -5.50
N ASP A 390 27.40 37.18 -4.22
CA ASP A 390 28.38 38.09 -3.65
C ASP A 390 29.80 37.86 -4.23
N ALA A 391 30.14 36.65 -4.63
CA ALA A 391 31.35 36.28 -5.32
C ALA A 391 31.36 36.61 -6.83
N GLY A 392 30.22 37.05 -7.39
CA GLY A 392 30.07 37.31 -8.83
C GLY A 392 29.88 36.06 -9.68
N GLU A 393 29.67 34.89 -9.06
CA GLU A 393 29.47 33.58 -9.74
C GLU A 393 27.98 33.16 -9.84
N GLY A 394 27.06 34.11 -9.64
CA GLY A 394 25.63 33.82 -9.61
C GLY A 394 24.91 33.80 -10.98
N HIS A 395 25.64 34.07 -12.08
CA HIS A 395 25.04 34.20 -13.42
C HIS A 395 24.49 32.86 -14.01
N ASP A 396 24.91 31.72 -13.48
CA ASP A 396 24.47 30.39 -13.91
C ASP A 396 23.18 29.93 -13.22
N PHE A 397 22.68 30.65 -12.20
CA PHE A 397 21.40 30.39 -11.56
C PHE A 397 20.30 31.14 -12.28
N ILE A 398 19.37 30.43 -12.90
CA ILE A 398 18.31 31.00 -13.73
C ILE A 398 16.96 30.51 -13.23
N ALA A 399 15.96 31.39 -13.24
CA ALA A 399 14.60 31.01 -12.89
C ALA A 399 14.05 29.94 -13.86
N PRO A 400 13.26 28.97 -13.37
CA PRO A 400 12.72 27.89 -14.21
C PRO A 400 11.98 28.39 -15.46
N ASP A 401 11.21 29.45 -15.35
CA ASP A 401 10.44 30.01 -16.49
C ASP A 401 11.39 30.57 -17.58
N GLN A 402 12.46 31.24 -17.19
CA GLN A 402 13.45 31.77 -18.13
C GLN A 402 14.28 30.64 -18.77
N THR A 403 14.45 29.52 -18.07
CA THR A 403 15.17 28.35 -18.59
C THR A 403 14.41 27.69 -19.73
N LEU A 404 13.07 27.80 -19.77
CA LEU A 404 12.25 27.22 -20.84
C LEU A 404 12.57 27.78 -22.24
N ASP A 405 13.10 28.99 -22.32
CA ASP A 405 13.39 29.68 -23.60
C ASP A 405 14.73 29.22 -24.21
N VAL A 406 15.61 28.59 -23.42
CA VAL A 406 16.92 28.12 -23.87
C VAL A 406 16.95 26.62 -24.21
N ILE A 407 15.83 25.91 -24.07
CA ILE A 407 15.74 24.48 -24.36
C ILE A 407 15.78 24.22 -25.87
N THR A 408 16.74 23.42 -26.32
CA THR A 408 16.86 22.90 -27.68
C THR A 408 16.46 21.41 -27.73
N PRO A 409 16.23 20.85 -28.93
CA PRO A 409 15.97 19.40 -29.03
C PRO A 409 17.12 18.51 -28.54
N ASN A 410 18.34 19.06 -28.42
CA ASN A 410 19.53 18.35 -27.98
C ASN A 410 20.02 18.79 -26.58
N THR A 411 19.19 19.52 -25.84
CA THR A 411 19.45 19.87 -24.42
C THR A 411 19.41 18.63 -23.55
N LEU A 412 20.40 18.48 -22.66
CA LEU A 412 20.42 17.44 -21.63
C LEU A 412 19.91 18.01 -20.31
N LEU A 413 18.94 17.34 -19.72
CA LEU A 413 18.49 17.62 -18.38
C LEU A 413 19.22 16.72 -17.38
N ILE A 414 19.84 17.30 -16.35
CA ILE A 414 20.43 16.56 -15.22
C ILE A 414 19.62 16.92 -13.98
N VAL A 415 18.98 15.91 -13.42
CA VAL A 415 18.22 16.00 -12.19
C VAL A 415 19.08 15.50 -11.05
N VAL A 416 19.22 16.30 -10.00
CA VAL A 416 20.01 15.97 -8.80
C VAL A 416 19.11 15.94 -7.56
N ASP A 417 19.46 15.08 -6.63
CA ASP A 417 18.85 14.97 -5.29
C ASP A 417 17.33 14.70 -5.31
N THR A 418 16.84 14.22 -6.42
CA THR A 418 15.48 13.68 -6.52
C THR A 418 15.32 12.87 -7.81
N TYR A 419 14.48 11.84 -7.76
CA TYR A 419 14.06 11.09 -8.93
C TYR A 419 12.52 11.12 -9.11
N GLN A 420 11.80 11.80 -8.19
CA GLN A 420 10.34 11.88 -8.21
C GLN A 420 9.87 13.03 -9.09
N LYS A 421 9.09 12.73 -10.15
CA LYS A 421 8.54 13.74 -11.06
C LYS A 421 7.79 14.87 -10.36
N ARG A 422 6.99 14.52 -9.33
CA ARG A 422 6.18 15.50 -8.58
C ARG A 422 7.00 16.48 -7.74
N LEU A 423 8.24 16.13 -7.42
CA LEU A 423 9.14 16.94 -6.60
C LEU A 423 10.08 17.83 -7.42
N LEU A 424 10.18 17.63 -8.73
CA LEU A 424 11.03 18.41 -9.61
C LEU A 424 10.79 19.92 -9.46
N GLU A 425 11.84 20.71 -9.54
CA GLU A 425 11.77 22.18 -9.55
C GLU A 425 10.81 22.67 -10.64
N SER A 426 10.87 22.09 -11.85
CA SER A 426 9.96 22.37 -12.94
C SER A 426 9.58 21.12 -13.74
N GLN A 427 8.30 20.77 -13.72
CA GLN A 427 7.77 19.70 -14.55
C GLN A 427 7.80 20.06 -16.04
N GLN A 428 7.62 21.35 -16.36
CA GLN A 428 7.64 21.82 -17.76
C GLN A 428 9.00 21.65 -18.43
N ILE A 429 10.11 21.89 -17.69
CA ILE A 429 11.46 21.63 -18.18
C ILE A 429 11.64 20.14 -18.44
N TYR A 430 11.20 19.28 -17.50
CA TYR A 430 11.28 17.83 -17.63
C TYR A 430 10.52 17.31 -18.86
N GLU A 431 9.30 17.80 -19.11
CA GLU A 431 8.47 17.39 -20.25
C GLU A 431 9.05 17.81 -21.60
N LYS A 432 9.76 18.94 -21.66
CA LYS A 432 10.39 19.43 -22.89
C LYS A 432 11.72 18.71 -23.20
N CYS A 433 12.44 18.22 -22.21
CA CYS A 433 13.74 17.58 -22.38
C CYS A 433 13.59 16.08 -22.68
N LYS A 434 14.13 15.61 -23.83
CA LYS A 434 14.07 14.20 -24.23
C LYS A 434 15.11 13.31 -23.55
N ARG A 435 16.23 13.88 -23.13
CA ARG A 435 17.33 13.16 -22.51
C ARG A 435 17.46 13.63 -21.08
N VAL A 436 17.34 12.69 -20.16
CA VAL A 436 17.35 12.96 -18.71
C VAL A 436 18.39 12.08 -18.06
N VAL A 437 19.22 12.70 -17.21
CA VAL A 437 20.15 12.02 -16.30
C VAL A 437 19.64 12.25 -14.89
N VAL A 438 19.73 11.24 -14.03
CA VAL A 438 19.35 11.33 -12.61
C VAL A 438 20.55 10.96 -11.75
N ILE A 439 20.85 11.81 -10.76
CA ILE A 439 21.87 11.57 -9.72
C ILE A 439 21.16 11.74 -8.37
N ASP A 440 20.94 10.65 -7.66
CA ASP A 440 20.13 10.68 -6.44
C ASP A 440 20.52 9.58 -5.45
N HIS A 441 20.33 9.83 -4.16
CA HIS A 441 20.59 8.90 -3.07
C HIS A 441 19.32 8.47 -2.32
N HIS A 442 18.16 9.05 -2.62
CA HIS A 442 16.90 8.72 -1.97
C HIS A 442 16.40 7.32 -2.34
N ARG A 443 15.75 6.62 -1.40
CA ARG A 443 15.12 5.33 -1.71
C ARG A 443 14.00 5.48 -2.73
N MET A 444 14.01 4.70 -3.80
CA MET A 444 13.02 4.78 -4.86
C MET A 444 11.59 4.60 -4.34
N ALA A 445 10.69 5.46 -4.82
CA ALA A 445 9.25 5.40 -4.57
C ALA A 445 8.47 5.40 -5.89
N VAL A 446 7.18 5.15 -5.81
CA VAL A 446 6.26 5.20 -6.97
C VAL A 446 6.21 6.62 -7.55
N GLY A 447 6.14 6.75 -8.89
CA GLY A 447 6.11 8.05 -9.57
C GLY A 447 7.50 8.63 -9.91
N HIS A 448 8.49 7.75 -10.05
CA HIS A 448 9.84 8.11 -10.47
C HIS A 448 9.93 8.55 -11.95
N ILE A 449 11.07 9.10 -12.31
CA ILE A 449 11.41 9.43 -13.71
C ILE A 449 11.58 8.13 -14.48
N ASP A 450 10.75 7.93 -15.52
CA ASP A 450 10.79 6.70 -16.33
C ASP A 450 11.91 6.77 -17.36
N ASN A 451 12.63 5.66 -17.51
CA ASN A 451 13.64 5.45 -18.55
C ASN A 451 14.63 6.62 -18.72
N PRO A 452 15.33 7.07 -17.66
CA PRO A 452 16.37 8.08 -17.81
C PRO A 452 17.49 7.57 -18.73
N THR A 453 18.12 8.47 -19.46
CA THR A 453 19.25 8.14 -20.35
C THR A 453 20.44 7.58 -19.57
N LEU A 454 20.66 8.12 -18.37
CA LEU A 454 21.64 7.64 -17.39
C LEU A 454 21.07 7.82 -16.00
N ILE A 455 21.30 6.84 -15.12
CA ILE A 455 20.95 6.93 -13.70
C ILE A 455 22.17 6.60 -12.85
N TYR A 456 22.52 7.49 -11.94
CA TYR A 456 23.46 7.25 -10.85
C TYR A 456 22.70 7.35 -9.53
N HIS A 457 22.23 6.22 -9.08
CA HIS A 457 21.37 6.12 -7.89
C HIS A 457 22.01 5.17 -6.88
N GLU A 458 22.30 5.69 -5.68
CA GLU A 458 23.01 4.97 -4.59
C GLU A 458 22.33 5.26 -3.24
N PRO A 459 21.36 4.45 -2.81
CA PRO A 459 20.61 4.69 -1.56
C PRO A 459 21.44 4.63 -0.28
N TYR A 460 22.70 4.20 -0.38
CA TYR A 460 23.64 4.11 0.74
C TYR A 460 24.61 5.29 0.79
N ALA A 461 24.65 6.11 -0.23
CA ALA A 461 25.39 7.36 -0.17
C ALA A 461 24.72 8.32 0.82
N SER A 462 25.53 9.13 1.49
CA SER A 462 25.00 10.07 2.48
C SER A 462 24.22 11.22 1.86
N SER A 463 24.53 11.58 0.61
CA SER A 463 23.97 12.74 -0.09
C SER A 463 24.23 12.67 -1.60
N ALA A 464 23.47 13.42 -2.39
CA ALA A 464 23.75 13.61 -3.81
C ALA A 464 25.07 14.36 -4.03
N SER A 465 25.45 15.27 -3.13
CA SER A 465 26.74 15.96 -3.13
C SER A 465 27.92 14.99 -2.97
N GLU A 466 27.79 13.94 -2.15
CA GLU A 466 28.78 12.86 -2.06
C GLU A 466 28.97 12.19 -3.41
N LEU A 467 27.88 11.79 -4.07
CA LEU A 467 27.90 11.13 -5.37
C LEU A 467 28.56 12.01 -6.44
N VAL A 468 28.22 13.30 -6.48
CA VAL A 468 28.81 14.24 -7.42
C VAL A 468 30.30 14.50 -7.11
N CYS A 469 30.65 14.53 -5.83
CA CYS A 469 32.07 14.63 -5.40
C CYS A 469 32.89 13.44 -5.92
N GLU A 470 32.36 12.22 -5.88
CA GLU A 470 33.02 11.05 -6.46
C GLU A 470 33.19 11.16 -7.98
N LEU A 471 32.15 11.60 -8.71
CA LEU A 471 32.27 11.81 -10.15
C LEU A 471 33.36 12.83 -10.50
N LEU A 472 33.44 13.92 -9.75
CA LEU A 472 34.46 14.96 -9.93
C LEU A 472 35.88 14.43 -9.82
N GLN A 473 36.12 13.42 -8.98
CA GLN A 473 37.46 12.83 -8.79
C GLN A 473 37.97 12.09 -10.04
N PHE A 474 37.06 11.70 -10.95
CA PHE A 474 37.40 11.04 -12.22
C PHE A 474 37.45 11.99 -13.41
N MET A 475 37.18 13.29 -13.19
CA MET A 475 37.29 14.31 -14.23
C MET A 475 38.74 14.71 -14.50
N PRO A 476 39.07 15.30 -15.68
CA PRO A 476 40.41 15.76 -16.01
C PRO A 476 40.98 16.69 -14.94
N LYS A 477 42.21 16.45 -14.53
CA LYS A 477 42.86 17.18 -13.41
C LYS A 477 43.15 18.66 -13.69
N GLU A 478 43.15 19.08 -14.95
CA GLU A 478 43.48 20.43 -15.40
C GLU A 478 42.47 21.50 -14.96
N ASN A 479 41.23 21.12 -14.74
CA ASN A 479 40.16 22.00 -14.27
C ASN A 479 39.70 21.63 -12.85
N ASN A 480 40.45 22.14 -11.86
CA ASN A 480 40.07 21.91 -10.46
C ASN A 480 38.82 22.70 -10.06
N ILE A 481 38.03 22.09 -9.15
CA ILE A 481 36.89 22.77 -8.51
C ILE A 481 37.40 23.96 -7.67
N THR A 482 36.63 25.04 -7.63
CA THR A 482 36.97 26.20 -6.81
C THR A 482 36.70 25.93 -5.32
N PRO A 483 37.36 26.66 -4.38
CA PRO A 483 37.06 26.53 -2.96
C PRO A 483 35.59 26.77 -2.62
N LEU A 484 34.92 27.67 -3.34
CA LEU A 484 33.51 27.98 -3.14
C LEU A 484 32.58 26.80 -3.58
N GLU A 485 32.89 26.18 -4.72
CA GLU A 485 32.17 25.00 -5.18
C GLU A 485 32.42 23.79 -4.27
N ALA A 486 33.66 23.63 -3.79
CA ALA A 486 33.99 22.59 -2.81
C ALA A 486 33.22 22.80 -1.49
N GLN A 487 33.06 24.06 -1.07
CA GLN A 487 32.26 24.42 0.11
C GLN A 487 30.76 24.12 -0.09
N ALA A 488 30.23 24.36 -1.27
CA ALA A 488 28.84 24.05 -1.60
C ALA A 488 28.55 22.54 -1.50
N LEU A 489 29.41 21.70 -2.09
CA LEU A 489 29.32 20.24 -1.99
C LEU A 489 29.46 19.76 -0.53
N LEU A 490 30.41 20.35 0.23
CA LEU A 490 30.56 20.01 1.64
C LEU A 490 29.32 20.39 2.47
N ALA A 491 28.67 21.50 2.13
CA ALA A 491 27.44 21.93 2.78
C ALA A 491 26.30 20.92 2.56
N GLY A 492 26.16 20.38 1.35
CA GLY A 492 25.19 19.30 1.05
C GLY A 492 25.45 18.05 1.89
N ILE A 493 26.70 17.56 1.89
CA ILE A 493 27.10 16.42 2.75
C ILE A 493 26.79 16.70 4.22
N MET A 494 27.14 17.89 4.73
CA MET A 494 26.91 18.25 6.14
C MET A 494 25.42 18.36 6.48
N LEU A 495 24.56 18.77 5.54
CA LEU A 495 23.11 18.83 5.76
C LEU A 495 22.57 17.43 6.03
N ASP A 496 22.75 16.52 5.10
CA ASP A 496 22.14 15.19 5.13
C ASP A 496 22.73 14.27 6.20
N THR A 497 24.03 14.48 6.52
CA THR A 497 24.69 13.75 7.59
C THR A 497 24.54 14.39 8.97
N ARG A 498 23.79 15.49 9.09
CA ARG A 498 23.75 16.31 10.32
C ARG A 498 25.15 16.58 10.89
N SER A 499 26.00 17.16 10.06
CA SER A 499 27.38 17.43 10.40
C SER A 499 28.15 16.16 10.80
N PHE A 500 28.04 15.11 9.99
CA PHE A 500 28.69 13.81 10.15
C PHE A 500 28.23 12.99 11.36
N ALA A 501 26.98 13.19 11.84
CA ALA A 501 26.40 12.43 12.93
C ALA A 501 25.58 11.23 12.47
N LEU A 502 24.98 11.27 11.26
CA LEU A 502 24.06 10.25 10.74
C LEU A 502 24.40 9.89 9.31
N HIS A 503 24.09 8.65 8.91
CA HIS A 503 24.26 8.14 7.53
C HIS A 503 25.66 8.36 6.96
N VAL A 504 26.68 8.20 7.79
CA VAL A 504 28.07 8.46 7.42
C VAL A 504 28.79 7.15 7.21
N GLY A 505 29.34 6.99 6.03
CA GLY A 505 30.21 5.87 5.69
C GLY A 505 31.67 6.32 5.44
N VAL A 506 32.50 5.38 5.03
CA VAL A 506 33.89 5.66 4.66
C VAL A 506 33.92 6.60 3.46
N ARG A 507 33.05 6.39 2.45
CA ARG A 507 32.95 7.23 1.24
C ARG A 507 32.66 8.70 1.58
N THR A 508 31.76 8.91 2.56
CA THR A 508 31.42 10.28 3.04
C THR A 508 32.63 11.01 3.58
N PHE A 509 33.45 10.33 4.40
CA PHE A 509 34.69 10.93 4.92
C PHE A 509 35.75 11.12 3.83
N GLU A 510 35.89 10.21 2.87
CA GLU A 510 36.77 10.35 1.71
C GLU A 510 36.35 11.56 0.85
N ALA A 511 35.08 11.73 0.57
CA ALA A 511 34.54 12.89 -0.13
C ALA A 511 34.80 14.18 0.63
N ALA A 512 34.52 14.23 1.92
CA ALA A 512 34.79 15.40 2.77
C ALA A 512 36.29 15.74 2.84
N ALA A 513 37.16 14.75 2.97
CA ALA A 513 38.60 14.93 2.95
C ALA A 513 39.10 15.49 1.61
N TRP A 514 38.55 14.97 0.49
CA TRP A 514 38.87 15.47 -0.84
C TRP A 514 38.42 16.93 -1.00
N LEU A 515 37.17 17.26 -0.63
CA LEU A 515 36.67 18.65 -0.67
C LEU A 515 37.48 19.59 0.21
N ARG A 516 37.90 19.12 1.39
CA ARG A 516 38.79 19.88 2.28
C ARG A 516 40.13 20.17 1.62
N SER A 517 40.69 19.20 0.87
CA SER A 517 41.94 19.40 0.11
C SER A 517 41.80 20.41 -1.05
N ARG A 518 40.55 20.65 -1.50
CA ARG A 518 40.19 21.64 -2.54
C ARG A 518 39.86 23.02 -1.98
N GLY A 519 40.02 23.23 -0.68
CA GLY A 519 39.88 24.54 -0.04
C GLY A 519 38.58 24.75 0.74
N ALA A 520 37.65 23.79 0.75
CA ALA A 520 36.46 23.89 1.59
C ALA A 520 36.84 24.03 3.07
N GLN A 521 36.23 24.98 3.76
CA GLN A 521 36.46 25.22 5.19
C GLN A 521 35.19 24.81 5.97
N THR A 522 35.32 23.88 6.91
CA THR A 522 34.18 23.41 7.71
C THR A 522 33.57 24.53 8.56
N ALA A 523 34.37 25.48 9.02
CA ALA A 523 33.87 26.63 9.78
C ALA A 523 32.99 27.55 8.93
N ASP A 524 33.43 27.87 7.71
CA ASP A 524 32.68 28.72 6.79
C ASP A 524 31.43 28.00 6.28
N THR A 525 31.54 26.68 6.02
CA THR A 525 30.39 25.85 5.68
C THR A 525 29.33 25.86 6.78
N LYS A 526 29.75 25.82 8.06
CA LYS A 526 28.84 25.87 9.19
C LYS A 526 28.00 27.16 9.25
N LEU A 527 28.56 28.29 8.75
CA LEU A 527 27.82 29.56 8.71
C LEU A 527 26.58 29.51 7.80
N LEU A 528 26.57 28.61 6.81
CA LEU A 528 25.42 28.41 5.93
C LEU A 528 24.22 27.80 6.66
N PHE A 529 24.41 27.23 7.84
CA PHE A 529 23.37 26.65 8.70
C PHE A 529 22.90 27.60 9.81
N ASN A 530 23.39 28.83 9.82
CA ASN A 530 22.96 29.80 10.81
C ASN A 530 21.48 30.17 10.58
N THR A 531 20.74 30.25 11.66
CA THR A 531 19.34 30.65 11.70
C THR A 531 19.17 32.07 12.21
N SER A 532 18.09 32.75 11.91
CA SER A 532 17.76 34.03 12.51
C SER A 532 17.50 33.89 14.02
N LYS A 533 17.53 35.02 14.74
CA LYS A 533 17.21 35.03 16.16
C LYS A 533 15.74 34.59 16.39
N GLU A 534 14.87 35.03 15.53
CA GLU A 534 13.43 34.75 15.55
C GLU A 534 13.15 33.25 15.34
N GLU A 535 13.83 32.64 14.36
CA GLU A 535 13.74 31.17 14.12
C GLU A 535 14.31 30.39 15.30
N TYR A 536 15.39 30.86 15.90
CA TYR A 536 15.99 30.24 17.08
C TYR A 536 15.04 30.29 18.28
N GLU A 537 14.42 31.45 18.55
CA GLU A 537 13.44 31.64 19.62
C GLU A 537 12.21 30.75 19.41
N ALA A 538 11.63 30.73 18.21
CA ALA A 538 10.49 29.88 17.88
C ALA A 538 10.82 28.39 18.08
N ARG A 539 12.01 27.96 17.65
CA ARG A 539 12.49 26.58 17.85
C ARG A 539 12.67 26.24 19.33
N ALA A 540 13.25 27.15 20.10
CA ALA A 540 13.46 26.95 21.53
C ALA A 540 12.10 26.81 22.29
N HIS A 541 11.10 27.60 21.94
CA HIS A 541 9.76 27.48 22.52
C HIS A 541 9.11 26.14 22.23
N ILE A 542 9.24 25.62 20.98
CA ILE A 542 8.72 24.29 20.63
C ILE A 542 9.41 23.20 21.46
N VAL A 543 10.73 23.30 21.61
CA VAL A 543 11.51 22.30 22.37
C VAL A 543 11.16 22.36 23.86
N GLU A 544 10.96 23.55 24.44
CA GLU A 544 10.55 23.73 25.83
C GLU A 544 9.16 23.15 26.11
N ALA A 545 8.23 23.27 25.17
CA ALA A 545 6.86 22.75 25.29
C ALA A 545 6.77 21.21 25.15
N ALA A 546 7.88 20.53 24.82
CA ALA A 546 7.87 19.10 24.56
C ALA A 546 7.75 18.27 25.85
N TYR A 547 7.04 17.15 25.74
CA TYR A 547 6.98 16.14 26.78
C TYR A 547 7.33 14.75 26.21
N ILE A 548 7.75 13.83 27.08
CA ILE A 548 8.16 12.48 26.67
C ILE A 548 7.00 11.49 26.89
N TYR A 549 6.65 10.75 25.84
CA TYR A 549 5.66 9.70 25.85
C TYR A 549 6.24 8.40 25.26
N LYS A 550 6.41 7.37 26.09
CA LYS A 550 6.95 6.03 25.68
C LYS A 550 8.25 6.10 24.88
N GLY A 551 9.19 6.94 25.28
CA GLY A 551 10.47 7.17 24.57
C GLY A 551 10.33 8.05 23.31
N CYS A 552 9.19 8.68 23.08
CA CYS A 552 8.97 9.65 22.03
C CYS A 552 8.80 11.05 22.62
N ALA A 553 9.50 12.06 22.11
CA ALA A 553 9.23 13.45 22.46
C ALA A 553 8.09 13.98 21.58
N ILE A 554 7.07 14.55 22.19
CA ILE A 554 5.94 15.17 21.49
C ILE A 554 5.90 16.64 21.87
N ALA A 555 5.92 17.51 20.86
CA ALA A 555 5.77 18.96 21.03
C ALA A 555 4.58 19.47 20.21
N LEU A 556 3.81 20.34 20.81
CA LEU A 556 2.68 21.00 20.18
C LEU A 556 2.94 22.52 20.17
N SER A 557 2.68 23.17 19.08
CA SER A 557 2.83 24.62 18.97
C SER A 557 1.66 25.23 18.19
N ASP A 558 1.30 26.43 18.55
CA ASP A 558 0.38 27.24 17.77
C ASP A 558 0.99 27.60 16.40
N GLU A 559 0.22 28.28 15.56
CA GLU A 559 0.65 28.65 14.22
C GLU A 559 1.91 29.51 14.27
N LEU A 560 2.91 29.11 13.45
CA LEU A 560 4.14 29.87 13.28
C LEU A 560 3.95 31.00 12.28
N GLU A 561 4.75 32.07 12.42
CA GLU A 561 4.77 33.16 11.46
C GLU A 561 5.10 32.67 10.03
N ALA A 562 4.59 33.40 9.05
CA ALA A 562 4.84 33.07 7.64
C ALA A 562 6.35 33.06 7.34
N GLY A 563 6.84 31.99 6.71
CA GLY A 563 8.25 31.79 6.40
C GLY A 563 8.99 30.86 7.36
N MET A 564 8.44 30.55 8.54
CA MET A 564 9.09 29.69 9.56
C MET A 564 8.89 28.17 9.37
N ASN A 565 8.58 27.71 8.15
CA ASN A 565 8.33 26.28 7.88
C ASN A 565 9.53 25.38 8.22
N VAL A 566 10.76 25.93 8.25
CA VAL A 566 12.00 25.19 8.55
C VAL A 566 12.13 24.90 10.05
N VAL A 567 11.45 25.66 10.90
CA VAL A 567 11.53 25.55 12.37
C VAL A 567 11.01 24.18 12.87
N LEU A 568 9.94 23.65 12.24
CA LEU A 568 9.37 22.35 12.63
C LEU A 568 10.36 21.19 12.56
N PRO A 569 10.98 20.93 11.38
CA PRO A 569 11.93 19.83 11.27
C PRO A 569 13.19 20.07 12.12
N MET A 570 13.58 21.32 12.33
CA MET A 570 14.70 21.66 13.21
C MET A 570 14.39 21.36 14.67
N ALA A 571 13.24 21.78 15.18
CA ALA A 571 12.80 21.46 16.54
C ALA A 571 12.68 19.94 16.76
N ALA A 572 12.15 19.20 15.78
CA ALA A 572 12.10 17.75 15.86
C ALA A 572 13.49 17.12 15.93
N ASN A 573 14.48 17.68 15.24
CA ASN A 573 15.87 17.24 15.36
C ASN A 573 16.48 17.53 16.74
N ASP A 574 16.23 18.72 17.30
CA ASP A 574 16.75 19.10 18.61
C ASP A 574 16.20 18.18 19.71
N LEU A 575 14.93 17.82 19.64
CA LEU A 575 14.30 16.89 20.59
C LEU A 575 14.96 15.50 20.60
N LEU A 576 15.57 15.06 19.50
CA LEU A 576 16.31 13.79 19.46
C LEU A 576 17.66 13.86 20.22
N THR A 577 18.13 15.04 20.59
CA THR A 577 19.35 15.20 21.40
C THR A 577 19.09 14.94 22.87
N ILE A 578 17.83 14.82 23.29
CA ILE A 578 17.45 14.57 24.68
C ILE A 578 17.63 13.09 25.01
N ASN A 579 18.32 12.80 26.10
CA ASN A 579 18.56 11.44 26.55
C ASN A 579 17.24 10.66 26.79
N GLY A 580 17.14 9.45 26.22
CA GLY A 580 15.97 8.59 26.33
C GLY A 580 14.86 8.90 25.33
N VAL A 581 15.12 9.74 24.33
CA VAL A 581 14.23 10.00 23.21
C VAL A 581 14.67 9.18 21.99
N ASP A 582 13.84 8.23 21.56
CA ASP A 582 14.05 7.38 20.38
C ASP A 582 13.49 8.03 19.11
N ALA A 583 12.43 8.81 19.26
CA ALA A 583 11.77 9.54 18.16
C ALA A 583 11.13 10.84 18.69
N SER A 584 10.94 11.80 17.79
CA SER A 584 10.30 13.08 18.08
C SER A 584 9.19 13.37 17.09
N PHE A 585 8.10 13.99 17.58
CA PHE A 585 6.94 14.41 16.82
C PHE A 585 6.63 15.86 17.17
N VAL A 586 6.76 16.76 16.22
CA VAL A 586 6.41 18.17 16.38
C VAL A 586 5.19 18.45 15.55
N ALA A 587 4.11 18.90 16.18
CA ALA A 587 2.86 19.25 15.55
C ALA A 587 2.60 20.74 15.70
N VAL A 588 2.34 21.44 14.58
CA VAL A 588 2.08 22.88 14.56
C VAL A 588 0.75 23.15 13.87
N ALA A 589 -0.08 23.98 14.52
CA ALA A 589 -1.34 24.42 13.94
C ALA A 589 -1.10 25.22 12.65
N LYS A 590 -2.00 25.06 11.70
CA LYS A 590 -2.07 25.84 10.47
C LYS A 590 -3.52 26.18 10.19
N ASN A 591 -3.79 27.27 9.45
CA ASN A 591 -5.14 27.81 9.19
C ASN A 591 -6.26 26.76 9.02
N ASP A 592 -5.97 25.62 8.32
CA ASP A 592 -6.95 24.57 8.02
C ASP A 592 -6.58 23.19 8.60
N GLY A 593 -5.70 23.14 9.61
CA GLY A 593 -5.30 21.83 10.16
C GLY A 593 -3.98 21.84 10.94
N VAL A 594 -3.27 20.74 10.92
CA VAL A 594 -2.02 20.53 11.67
C VAL A 594 -0.94 19.94 10.78
N ASN A 595 0.24 20.57 10.76
CA ASN A 595 1.44 20.03 10.15
C ASN A 595 2.25 19.27 11.18
N ILE A 596 2.66 18.05 10.86
CA ILE A 596 3.46 17.19 11.73
C ILE A 596 4.81 16.92 11.07
N SER A 597 5.89 17.10 11.82
CA SER A 597 7.23 16.64 11.45
C SER A 597 7.69 15.61 12.47
N ALA A 598 8.14 14.45 11.99
CA ALA A 598 8.66 13.38 12.83
C ALA A 598 10.09 13.03 12.48
N ARG A 599 10.88 12.69 13.50
CA ARG A 599 12.28 12.28 13.38
C ARG A 599 12.56 11.07 14.27
N SER A 600 13.54 10.26 13.91
CA SER A 600 14.00 9.11 14.69
C SER A 600 15.50 8.90 14.52
N MET A 601 16.12 8.26 15.50
CA MET A 601 17.50 7.76 15.42
C MET A 601 17.59 6.34 14.85
N GLY A 602 16.51 5.81 14.27
CA GLY A 602 16.45 4.47 13.66
C GLY A 602 15.81 3.39 14.55
N ALA A 603 15.64 3.63 15.85
CA ALA A 603 14.98 2.69 16.75
C ALA A 603 13.46 2.55 16.49
N LEU A 604 12.82 3.62 16.00
CA LEU A 604 11.43 3.63 15.56
C LEU A 604 11.34 4.05 14.10
N ASN A 605 10.43 3.40 13.36
CA ASN A 605 10.11 3.82 12.00
C ASN A 605 9.00 4.87 12.03
N VAL A 606 9.37 6.15 11.92
CA VAL A 606 8.41 7.27 11.97
C VAL A 606 7.52 7.34 10.74
N GLN A 607 7.93 6.76 9.60
CA GLN A 607 7.08 6.63 8.42
C GLN A 607 5.86 5.76 8.73
N VAL A 608 6.08 4.56 9.28
CA VAL A 608 5.01 3.61 9.61
C VAL A 608 4.02 4.21 10.63
N ILE A 609 4.52 5.09 11.51
CA ILE A 609 3.68 5.78 12.51
C ILE A 609 2.83 6.87 11.87
N LEU A 610 3.36 7.63 10.87
CA LEU A 610 2.63 8.73 10.23
C LEU A 610 1.82 8.32 8.99
N GLU A 611 2.12 7.17 8.38
CA GLU A 611 1.42 6.69 7.17
C GLU A 611 -0.10 6.51 7.36
N PRO A 612 -0.61 5.93 8.49
CA PRO A 612 -2.04 5.87 8.76
C PRO A 612 -2.69 7.25 8.95
N LEU A 613 -1.89 8.28 9.22
CA LEU A 613 -2.32 9.67 9.33
C LEU A 613 -2.28 10.43 7.99
N GLY A 614 -2.08 9.71 6.88
CA GLY A 614 -1.93 10.32 5.55
C GLY A 614 -0.57 10.96 5.31
N GLY A 615 0.41 10.66 6.16
CA GLY A 615 1.78 11.13 6.05
C GLY A 615 2.65 10.25 5.15
N GLY A 616 3.92 10.65 5.01
CA GLY A 616 4.92 9.90 4.26
C GLY A 616 6.33 10.30 4.68
N GLY A 617 7.31 9.55 4.19
CA GLY A 617 8.71 9.78 4.53
C GLY A 617 9.53 8.50 4.43
N HIS A 618 10.45 8.32 5.35
CA HIS A 618 11.24 7.10 5.51
C HIS A 618 11.51 6.81 7.00
N LEU A 619 12.27 5.75 7.29
CA LEU A 619 12.52 5.24 8.64
C LEU A 619 12.80 6.33 9.70
N MET A 620 13.63 7.31 9.34
CA MET A 620 14.15 8.30 10.30
C MET A 620 13.50 9.69 10.16
N MET A 621 12.82 9.98 9.07
CA MET A 621 12.17 11.26 8.80
C MET A 621 10.82 11.03 8.14
N ALA A 622 9.78 11.65 8.68
CA ALA A 622 8.45 11.63 8.08
C ALA A 622 7.70 12.93 8.36
N GLY A 623 6.69 13.21 7.55
CA GLY A 623 5.80 14.34 7.73
C GLY A 623 4.37 13.98 7.40
N ALA A 624 3.41 14.69 8.02
CA ALA A 624 1.98 14.55 7.73
C ALA A 624 1.30 15.92 7.78
N GLN A 625 0.21 16.05 7.01
CA GLN A 625 -0.65 17.24 7.04
C GLN A 625 -2.07 16.75 7.33
N LEU A 626 -2.59 17.10 8.51
CA LEU A 626 -3.95 16.77 8.92
C LEU A 626 -4.86 17.94 8.61
N GLN A 627 -5.81 17.77 7.70
CA GLN A 627 -6.82 18.77 7.39
C GLN A 627 -7.99 18.71 8.36
N ASN A 628 -8.60 19.85 8.68
CA ASN A 628 -9.74 19.96 9.62
C ASN A 628 -9.47 19.27 10.97
N CYS A 629 -8.27 19.43 11.52
CA CYS A 629 -7.82 18.76 12.73
C CYS A 629 -7.31 19.79 13.75
N THR A 630 -7.64 19.63 15.02
CA THR A 630 -7.07 20.44 16.11
C THR A 630 -5.75 19.87 16.58
N LEU A 631 -4.93 20.69 17.28
CA LEU A 631 -3.68 20.20 17.89
C LEU A 631 -3.91 19.04 18.87
N GLN A 632 -5.00 19.09 19.64
CA GLN A 632 -5.35 18.02 20.60
C GLN A 632 -5.75 16.73 19.88
N ASP A 633 -6.50 16.83 18.77
CA ASP A 633 -6.82 15.65 17.95
C ASP A 633 -5.58 15.06 17.28
N ALA A 634 -4.66 15.90 16.80
CA ALA A 634 -3.39 15.48 16.23
C ALA A 634 -2.53 14.76 17.27
N GLU A 635 -2.42 15.31 18.49
CA GLU A 635 -1.74 14.68 19.61
C GLU A 635 -2.31 13.29 19.91
N HIS A 636 -3.63 13.20 20.07
CA HIS A 636 -4.31 11.93 20.35
C HIS A 636 -3.99 10.88 19.29
N ARG A 637 -4.10 11.24 18.01
CA ARG A 637 -3.79 10.34 16.89
C ARG A 637 -2.32 9.92 16.85
N ILE A 638 -1.38 10.83 17.11
CA ILE A 638 0.05 10.51 17.19
C ILE A 638 0.29 9.47 18.31
N ARG A 639 -0.27 9.69 19.50
CA ARG A 639 -0.13 8.77 20.64
C ARG A 639 -0.72 7.40 20.36
N GLU A 640 -1.90 7.35 19.72
CA GLU A 640 -2.55 6.10 19.31
C GLU A 640 -1.66 5.30 18.35
N GLN A 641 -1.07 5.95 17.35
CA GLN A 641 -0.18 5.27 16.40
C GLN A 641 1.14 4.83 17.04
N ILE A 642 1.69 5.58 17.97
CA ILE A 642 2.85 5.15 18.77
C ILE A 642 2.50 3.88 19.58
N ASP A 643 1.31 3.83 20.17
CA ASP A 643 0.85 2.70 20.96
C ASP A 643 0.68 1.43 20.11
N LEU A 644 0.06 1.57 18.94
CA LEU A 644 -0.09 0.48 17.98
C LEU A 644 1.27 -0.05 17.49
N TYR A 645 2.19 0.86 17.19
CA TYR A 645 3.53 0.50 16.74
C TYR A 645 4.32 -0.26 17.84
N ARG A 646 4.31 0.25 19.09
CA ARG A 646 4.99 -0.41 20.22
C ARG A 646 4.36 -1.77 20.57
N ALA A 647 3.04 -1.90 20.45
CA ALA A 647 2.35 -3.18 20.64
C ALA A 647 2.73 -4.21 19.57
N ALA A 648 2.88 -3.77 18.31
CA ALA A 648 3.34 -4.63 17.23
C ALA A 648 4.81 -5.07 17.42
N GLN A 649 5.69 -4.16 17.85
CA GLN A 649 7.09 -4.51 18.18
C GLN A 649 7.17 -5.53 19.32
N ALA A 650 6.36 -5.37 20.37
CA ALA A 650 6.36 -6.29 21.52
C ALA A 650 5.90 -7.71 21.11
N LYS A 651 4.94 -7.83 20.19
CA LYS A 651 4.51 -9.12 19.65
C LYS A 651 5.60 -9.80 18.83
N ASN A 652 6.32 -9.04 18.00
CA ASN A 652 7.41 -9.58 17.17
C ASN A 652 8.65 -9.97 18.02
N ALA A 653 8.88 -9.32 19.14
CA ALA A 653 9.97 -9.65 20.06
C ALA A 653 9.66 -10.88 20.96
N ALA A 654 8.37 -11.25 21.08
CA ALA A 654 7.91 -12.40 21.85
C ALA A 654 7.78 -13.70 21.02
N GLN A 655 7.90 -13.60 19.69
CA GLN A 655 8.01 -14.71 18.73
C GLN A 655 9.48 -14.97 18.36
#